data_72eaafc629ca54d621ac1621c1db17d5
#
_entry.id   72eaafc629ca54d621ac1621c1db17d5
#
_cell.length_a   1.000
_cell.length_b   1.000
_cell.length_c   1.000
_cell.angle_alpha   90.00
_cell.angle_beta   90.00
_cell.angle_gamma   90.00
#
_symmetry.space_group_name_H-M   'P 1'
#
loop_
_entity.id
_entity.type
_entity.pdbx_description
1 polymer ?
#
loop_
_entity_poly.entity_id
_entity_poly.type
_entity_poly.pdbx_seq_one_letter_code
_entity_poly.pdbx_strand_id
1 'polypeptide(L)'
;MRKLPTRQVHLDFHTSGLIPGVGDKFDKKQFQAALREGNVNSVTVFAKCHHGYCYFPTKVGTQHPNMKQGFDLTGAMIDAAHEIGADAPIYITAGWSVLDSETHPEWCMRNEDGSIQTMNLDLNASENDIRPNCSWKNLCFSGDYAKHIFELTTEICDRYSRVDGLFYDIIYMNDVCYCDNCRKGMLSEGLNPANPDDAREYYRRNHLRFMKHCTDILHKKHPDATIFFNSGGADIYRPEYHNGQTHFEMEDLPTAWGGYDKMPPRASVMSRYKKEYLGMTGKFHTEWGEFGGYKNPEALKYEALLMAMYGAKCSIGDQLLPGGVPDMETYKCIGVAYRALEKLEPWCWPARSTAGLGVYLSGNAASDEGLHRMLLERHIDFEVVLPGDSLEPFKALILPDCVTVSAEEVQRIRAFTEAGGALLFTGKSLIANGAFQIDPGAEFVGEAAYRQDYFRPGERIRLPYGNAPFICYRSGLKSRVTDGEILAEIYEPWFDRTYGAYCSHRNTPYRSEAAPHPAAVKRNNIIWMSHPIFGLYKEYGAQLFKEAVYAALNLIYRPVYTVQLPSGARTRLTCQPELNRYVLHTAYAVPMQRGCITVLEDMPEFRSFDVSIDIDVTSVTGVRTVPDLENIPYSYENGRLKFAVPYLQCYQAIEINFTV
;
A
#
# COMPACT_ATOMS: atom_id res chain seq x y z
N MET A 1 7.76 3.80 23.72
CA MET A 1 7.34 4.41 22.43
C MET A 1 5.86 4.71 22.51
N ARG A 2 5.44 5.87 22.08
CA ARG A 2 4.05 6.32 22.09
C ARG A 2 3.20 5.48 21.14
N LYS A 3 1.94 5.19 21.51
CA LYS A 3 0.97 4.55 20.60
C LYS A 3 0.49 5.58 19.57
N LEU A 4 0.29 5.14 18.33
CA LEU A 4 -0.30 6.01 17.32
C LEU A 4 -1.77 6.32 17.66
N PRO A 5 -2.19 7.57 17.53
CA PRO A 5 -3.61 7.93 17.51
C PRO A 5 -4.33 7.24 16.36
N THR A 6 -5.65 7.08 16.49
CA THR A 6 -6.46 6.31 15.54
C THR A 6 -7.09 7.15 14.45
N ARG A 7 -7.23 8.47 14.66
CA ARG A 7 -7.97 9.42 13.82
C ARG A 7 -7.14 10.69 13.62
N GLN A 8 -6.17 10.60 12.69
CA GLN A 8 -5.25 11.70 12.36
C GLN A 8 -5.77 12.55 11.20
N VAL A 9 -5.48 13.84 11.23
CA VAL A 9 -5.54 14.71 10.06
C VAL A 9 -4.12 15.11 9.66
N HIS A 10 -3.76 14.90 8.40
CA HIS A 10 -2.53 15.46 7.83
C HIS A 10 -2.89 16.82 7.25
N LEU A 11 -2.49 17.89 7.93
CA LEU A 11 -2.92 19.25 7.60
C LEU A 11 -1.86 19.94 6.73
N ASP A 12 -1.96 19.75 5.42
CA ASP A 12 -1.08 20.37 4.44
C ASP A 12 -1.06 21.90 4.56
N PHE A 13 0.13 22.48 4.48
CA PHE A 13 0.30 23.94 4.54
C PHE A 13 1.50 24.41 3.72
N HIS A 14 1.39 24.31 2.39
CA HIS A 14 2.41 24.76 1.45
C HIS A 14 2.05 26.16 0.91
N THR A 15 2.62 27.20 1.50
CA THR A 15 2.30 28.58 1.12
C THR A 15 3.45 29.24 0.37
N SER A 16 3.15 29.80 -0.81
CA SER A 16 4.09 30.58 -1.59
C SER A 16 4.36 31.94 -0.94
N GLY A 17 5.60 32.45 -1.07
CA GLY A 17 5.96 33.81 -0.67
C GLY A 17 5.17 34.94 -1.36
N LEU A 18 4.36 34.59 -2.38
CA LEU A 18 3.47 35.53 -3.07
C LEU A 18 2.12 35.71 -2.34
N ILE A 19 1.79 34.84 -1.37
CA ILE A 19 0.50 34.89 -0.65
C ILE A 19 0.65 35.83 0.55
N PRO A 20 -0.15 36.89 0.66
CA PRO A 20 -0.11 37.80 1.80
C PRO A 20 -0.87 37.24 3.01
N GLY A 21 -0.51 37.72 4.22
CA GLY A 21 -1.28 37.49 5.44
C GLY A 21 -1.32 36.02 5.90
N VAL A 22 -0.24 35.29 5.70
CA VAL A 22 -0.11 33.88 6.11
C VAL A 22 -0.21 33.77 7.62
N GLY A 23 -1.19 32.99 8.11
CA GLY A 23 -1.45 32.81 9.53
C GLY A 23 -2.13 33.98 10.26
N ASP A 24 -2.40 35.12 9.58
CA ASP A 24 -2.93 36.34 10.22
C ASP A 24 -4.35 36.17 10.79
N LYS A 25 -5.09 35.16 10.32
CA LYS A 25 -6.46 34.88 10.77
C LYS A 25 -6.54 33.62 11.65
N PHE A 26 -5.41 33.09 12.09
CA PHE A 26 -5.42 31.93 12.98
C PHE A 26 -6.14 32.26 14.29
N ASP A 27 -7.18 31.49 14.59
CA ASP A 27 -7.89 31.53 15.86
C ASP A 27 -7.88 30.16 16.52
N LYS A 28 -7.31 30.09 17.73
CA LYS A 28 -7.15 28.85 18.48
C LYS A 28 -8.49 28.14 18.73
N LYS A 29 -9.54 28.89 19.09
CA LYS A 29 -10.85 28.30 19.39
C LYS A 29 -11.50 27.71 18.14
N GLN A 30 -11.38 28.41 17.01
CA GLN A 30 -11.89 27.94 15.73
C GLN A 30 -11.14 26.68 15.28
N PHE A 31 -9.81 26.66 15.43
CA PHE A 31 -9.00 25.48 15.14
C PHE A 31 -9.40 24.27 16.00
N GLN A 32 -9.55 24.48 17.31
CA GLN A 32 -10.03 23.44 18.23
C GLN A 32 -11.47 22.98 17.89
N ALA A 33 -12.35 23.90 17.48
CA ALA A 33 -13.71 23.55 17.08
C ALA A 33 -13.71 22.66 15.83
N ALA A 34 -12.85 22.94 14.85
CA ALA A 34 -12.68 22.11 13.66
C ALA A 34 -12.21 20.69 14.03
N LEU A 35 -11.16 20.54 14.84
CA LEU A 35 -10.67 19.24 15.27
C LEU A 35 -11.74 18.43 16.03
N ARG A 36 -12.53 19.08 16.89
CA ARG A 36 -13.67 18.43 17.59
C ARG A 36 -14.78 18.01 16.62
N GLU A 37 -15.15 18.86 15.66
CA GLU A 37 -16.15 18.54 14.63
C GLU A 37 -15.71 17.33 13.80
N GLY A 38 -14.42 17.29 13.43
CA GLY A 38 -13.80 16.15 12.74
C GLY A 38 -13.62 14.90 13.59
N ASN A 39 -13.85 14.94 14.90
CA ASN A 39 -13.54 13.87 15.84
C ASN A 39 -12.06 13.43 15.77
N VAL A 40 -11.16 14.40 15.61
CA VAL A 40 -9.71 14.21 15.39
C VAL A 40 -8.99 14.07 16.72
N ASN A 41 -8.09 13.08 16.84
CA ASN A 41 -7.24 12.89 18.02
C ASN A 41 -5.72 13.04 17.71
N SER A 42 -5.38 13.40 16.47
CA SER A 42 -4.03 13.80 16.06
C SER A 42 -4.08 14.71 14.85
N VAL A 43 -3.22 15.73 14.78
CA VAL A 43 -3.10 16.62 13.62
C VAL A 43 -1.65 16.88 13.28
N THR A 44 -1.20 16.51 12.09
CA THR A 44 0.17 16.84 11.63
C THR A 44 0.23 18.33 11.27
N VAL A 45 1.08 19.09 11.94
CA VAL A 45 1.25 20.54 11.74
C VAL A 45 2.59 20.86 11.11
N PHE A 46 2.65 21.87 10.25
CA PHE A 46 3.83 22.17 9.47
C PHE A 46 4.80 23.12 10.20
N ALA A 47 6.08 22.73 10.25
CA ALA A 47 7.18 23.64 10.63
C ALA A 47 7.87 24.24 9.41
N LYS A 48 8.09 23.46 8.33
CA LYS A 48 8.72 23.91 7.08
C LYS A 48 8.01 23.30 5.88
N CYS A 49 7.65 24.09 4.87
CA CYS A 49 6.95 23.67 3.66
C CYS A 49 7.86 23.56 2.42
N HIS A 50 7.31 23.03 1.30
CA HIS A 50 8.05 22.87 0.03
C HIS A 50 8.52 24.19 -0.61
N HIS A 51 7.93 25.34 -0.25
CA HIS A 51 8.47 26.64 -0.65
C HIS A 51 9.74 27.00 0.11
N GLY A 52 10.11 26.26 1.19
CA GLY A 52 11.32 26.48 1.98
C GLY A 52 11.12 27.38 3.20
N TYR A 53 9.93 27.91 3.40
CA TYR A 53 9.62 28.79 4.53
C TYR A 53 9.20 28.00 5.77
N CYS A 54 9.60 28.56 6.94
CA CYS A 54 9.19 28.08 8.25
C CYS A 54 8.01 28.90 8.79
N TYR A 55 7.12 28.23 9.54
CA TYR A 55 5.94 28.84 10.14
C TYR A 55 6.13 29.18 11.62
N PHE A 56 7.38 29.32 12.05
CA PHE A 56 7.79 29.74 13.39
C PHE A 56 9.01 30.65 13.29
N PRO A 57 9.33 31.46 14.33
CA PRO A 57 10.55 32.26 14.37
C PRO A 57 11.76 31.33 14.47
N THR A 58 12.51 31.20 13.40
CA THR A 58 13.67 30.30 13.28
C THR A 58 14.96 31.06 13.22
N LYS A 59 16.04 30.43 13.70
CA LYS A 59 17.43 30.91 13.60
C LYS A 59 18.23 30.19 12.51
N VAL A 60 17.69 29.03 12.05
CA VAL A 60 18.32 28.14 11.09
C VAL A 60 17.74 28.33 9.69
N GLY A 61 16.41 28.32 9.57
CA GLY A 61 15.70 28.50 8.32
C GLY A 61 15.28 29.95 8.08
N THR A 62 14.26 30.13 7.24
CA THR A 62 13.69 31.45 6.94
C THR A 62 12.19 31.44 7.28
N GLN A 63 11.77 32.29 8.21
CA GLN A 63 10.34 32.47 8.50
C GLN A 63 9.62 33.00 7.26
N HIS A 64 8.36 32.56 7.04
CA HIS A 64 7.58 32.97 5.88
C HIS A 64 7.48 34.51 5.81
N PRO A 65 7.83 35.15 4.66
CA PRO A 65 8.00 36.60 4.58
C PRO A 65 6.69 37.37 4.84
N ASN A 66 5.55 36.78 4.52
CA ASN A 66 4.22 37.40 4.67
C ASN A 66 3.47 36.91 5.93
N MET A 67 4.20 36.31 6.88
CA MET A 67 3.72 36.12 8.25
C MET A 67 4.11 37.28 9.14
N LYS A 68 3.32 37.53 10.18
CA LYS A 68 3.71 38.45 11.26
C LYS A 68 5.03 37.98 11.87
N GLN A 69 6.05 38.83 11.77
CA GLN A 69 7.40 38.48 12.28
C GLN A 69 7.35 38.19 13.79
N GLY A 70 8.03 37.10 14.19
CA GLY A 70 8.03 36.62 15.57
C GLY A 70 6.78 35.83 15.97
N PHE A 71 5.76 35.71 15.12
CA PHE A 71 4.62 34.84 15.39
C PHE A 71 4.98 33.37 15.13
N ASP A 72 4.67 32.52 16.08
CA ASP A 72 4.87 31.08 16.02
C ASP A 72 3.55 30.36 15.73
N LEU A 73 3.20 30.23 14.43
CA LEU A 73 1.98 29.55 14.00
C LEU A 73 2.05 28.05 14.29
N THR A 74 3.21 27.42 14.08
CA THR A 74 3.43 26.00 14.38
C THR A 74 3.18 25.72 15.87
N GLY A 75 3.79 26.51 16.75
CA GLY A 75 3.59 26.39 18.20
C GLY A 75 2.15 26.66 18.61
N ALA A 76 1.48 27.66 18.02
CA ALA A 76 0.09 27.97 18.31
C ALA A 76 -0.87 26.81 17.93
N MET A 77 -0.60 26.10 16.82
CA MET A 77 -1.35 24.90 16.42
C MET A 77 -1.07 23.71 17.36
N ILE A 78 0.20 23.50 17.76
CA ILE A 78 0.58 22.46 18.73
C ILE A 78 -0.15 22.68 20.06
N ASP A 79 -0.09 23.88 20.60
CA ASP A 79 -0.75 24.22 21.87
C ASP A 79 -2.27 24.04 21.77
N ALA A 80 -2.87 24.47 20.65
CA ALA A 80 -4.29 24.32 20.43
C ALA A 80 -4.74 22.84 20.41
N ALA A 81 -3.95 21.96 19.76
CA ALA A 81 -4.20 20.54 19.72
C ALA A 81 -4.03 19.88 21.11
N HIS A 82 -2.91 20.16 21.79
CA HIS A 82 -2.63 19.61 23.10
C HIS A 82 -3.66 19.97 24.17
N GLU A 83 -4.18 21.21 24.14
CA GLU A 83 -5.22 21.67 25.08
C GLU A 83 -6.52 20.87 24.98
N ILE A 84 -6.79 20.23 23.84
CA ILE A 84 -7.98 19.39 23.64
C ILE A 84 -7.67 17.88 23.68
N GLY A 85 -6.41 17.51 24.01
CA GLY A 85 -5.97 16.13 24.12
C GLY A 85 -5.61 15.46 22.80
N ALA A 86 -5.46 16.22 21.71
CA ALA A 86 -4.99 15.71 20.42
C ALA A 86 -3.46 15.79 20.34
N ASP A 87 -2.83 14.82 19.68
CA ASP A 87 -1.40 14.84 19.36
C ASP A 87 -1.14 15.79 18.18
N ALA A 88 0.08 16.35 18.13
CA ALA A 88 0.51 17.25 17.07
C ALA A 88 1.90 16.87 16.53
N PRO A 89 2.03 15.83 15.69
CA PRO A 89 3.27 15.55 14.96
C PRO A 89 3.65 16.74 14.08
N ILE A 90 4.96 16.98 13.94
CA ILE A 90 5.49 18.14 13.23
C ILE A 90 6.04 17.73 11.88
N TYR A 91 5.54 18.33 10.81
CA TYR A 91 5.98 18.12 9.43
C TYR A 91 7.19 18.98 9.09
N ILE A 92 8.17 18.37 8.43
CA ILE A 92 9.36 19.02 7.89
C ILE A 92 9.57 18.53 6.46
N THR A 93 9.49 19.43 5.47
CA THR A 93 9.94 19.08 4.13
C THR A 93 11.45 18.86 4.13
N ALA A 94 11.90 17.81 3.46
CA ALA A 94 13.33 17.51 3.36
C ALA A 94 13.81 17.49 1.90
N GLY A 95 13.16 16.72 1.02
CA GLY A 95 13.64 16.54 -0.36
C GLY A 95 13.36 17.70 -1.31
N TRP A 96 12.41 18.57 -0.98
CA TRP A 96 12.04 19.74 -1.78
C TRP A 96 12.06 21.02 -0.96
N SER A 97 12.65 22.06 -1.53
CA SER A 97 12.61 23.41 -0.98
C SER A 97 12.98 24.40 -2.09
N VAL A 98 12.01 25.22 -2.51
CA VAL A 98 12.25 26.23 -3.54
C VAL A 98 13.35 27.20 -3.06
N LEU A 99 13.17 27.80 -1.88
CA LEU A 99 14.10 28.78 -1.34
C LEU A 99 15.53 28.22 -1.23
N ASP A 100 15.69 27.04 -0.61
CA ASP A 100 17.02 26.44 -0.41
C ASP A 100 17.66 26.05 -1.74
N SER A 101 16.89 25.52 -2.71
CA SER A 101 17.39 25.12 -4.03
C SER A 101 17.78 26.31 -4.94
N GLU A 102 17.22 27.50 -4.69
CA GLU A 102 17.54 28.74 -5.41
C GLU A 102 18.69 29.49 -4.75
N THR A 103 18.72 29.51 -3.41
CA THR A 103 19.77 30.16 -2.64
C THR A 103 21.08 29.36 -2.65
N HIS A 104 20.96 28.02 -2.68
CA HIS A 104 22.05 27.06 -2.62
C HIS A 104 21.94 26.02 -3.73
N PRO A 105 22.20 26.39 -5.01
CA PRO A 105 22.11 25.45 -6.13
C PRO A 105 23.04 24.23 -5.99
N GLU A 106 24.12 24.34 -5.21
CA GLU A 106 25.05 23.27 -4.86
C GLU A 106 24.44 22.20 -3.96
N TRP A 107 23.30 22.48 -3.31
CA TRP A 107 22.57 21.52 -2.50
C TRP A 107 21.64 20.63 -3.35
N CYS A 108 21.40 21.01 -4.61
CA CYS A 108 20.56 20.22 -5.49
C CYS A 108 21.21 18.88 -5.87
N MET A 109 20.38 17.86 -5.99
CA MET A 109 20.78 16.58 -6.59
C MET A 109 21.20 16.78 -8.04
N ARG A 110 22.19 16.00 -8.48
CA ARG A 110 22.71 16.02 -9.86
C ARG A 110 22.52 14.68 -10.53
N ASN A 111 22.16 14.74 -11.80
CA ASN A 111 22.23 13.61 -12.72
C ASN A 111 23.71 13.27 -13.02
N GLU A 112 23.96 12.15 -13.69
CA GLU A 112 25.31 11.72 -14.05
C GLU A 112 26.04 12.72 -14.95
N ASP A 113 25.29 13.42 -15.82
CA ASP A 113 25.78 14.48 -16.70
C ASP A 113 26.02 15.84 -16.01
N GLY A 114 25.72 15.94 -14.72
CA GLY A 114 25.89 17.15 -13.89
C GLY A 114 24.68 18.09 -13.91
N SER A 115 23.63 17.82 -14.69
CA SER A 115 22.39 18.60 -14.67
C SER A 115 21.66 18.45 -13.33
N ILE A 116 20.83 19.45 -12.96
CA ILE A 116 20.02 19.39 -11.72
C ILE A 116 18.89 18.38 -11.93
N GLN A 117 18.71 17.48 -10.94
CA GLN A 117 17.54 16.60 -10.91
C GLN A 117 16.30 17.38 -10.50
N THR A 118 15.20 17.12 -11.22
CA THR A 118 13.90 17.76 -10.98
C THR A 118 12.78 16.73 -10.95
N MET A 119 11.69 17.07 -10.26
CA MET A 119 10.43 16.39 -10.37
C MET A 119 9.50 17.23 -11.25
N ASN A 120 9.20 16.75 -12.46
CA ASN A 120 8.28 17.39 -13.41
C ASN A 120 8.55 18.89 -13.68
N LEU A 121 9.75 19.39 -13.43
CA LEU A 121 10.11 20.80 -13.62
C LEU A 121 11.01 20.94 -14.85
N ASP A 122 10.56 21.73 -15.82
CA ASP A 122 11.38 22.20 -16.93
C ASP A 122 12.22 23.42 -16.50
N LEU A 123 13.53 23.24 -16.42
CA LEU A 123 14.46 24.31 -16.04
C LEU A 123 14.65 25.39 -17.13
N ASN A 124 14.16 25.13 -18.36
CA ASN A 124 14.23 26.07 -19.50
C ASN A 124 12.90 26.82 -19.70
N ALA A 125 11.87 26.49 -18.91
CA ALA A 125 10.59 27.17 -19.00
C ALA A 125 10.71 28.67 -18.64
N SER A 126 9.94 29.51 -19.33
CA SER A 126 9.82 30.93 -19.00
C SER A 126 8.97 31.15 -17.75
N GLU A 127 9.09 32.34 -17.13
CA GLU A 127 8.26 32.71 -15.96
C GLU A 127 6.75 32.69 -16.22
N ASN A 128 6.34 32.79 -17.50
CA ASN A 128 4.94 32.82 -17.91
C ASN A 128 4.40 31.45 -18.35
N ASP A 129 5.25 30.45 -18.44
CA ASP A 129 4.81 29.10 -18.81
C ASP A 129 4.05 28.46 -17.64
N ILE A 130 3.05 27.63 -17.99
CA ILE A 130 2.27 26.92 -16.99
C ILE A 130 3.14 25.89 -16.29
N ARG A 131 3.28 26.02 -14.98
CA ARG A 131 4.01 25.07 -14.16
C ARG A 131 3.18 23.81 -13.92
N PRO A 132 3.70 22.61 -14.16
CA PRO A 132 3.03 21.37 -13.84
C PRO A 132 2.77 21.25 -12.33
N ASN A 133 1.75 20.48 -11.95
CA ASN A 133 1.58 20.07 -10.55
C ASN A 133 2.83 19.32 -10.06
N CYS A 134 3.12 19.40 -8.77
CA CYS A 134 4.27 18.71 -8.16
C CYS A 134 5.56 18.85 -8.97
N SER A 135 6.06 20.06 -9.12
CA SER A 135 7.26 20.36 -9.93
C SER A 135 8.32 21.06 -9.09
N TRP A 136 9.43 20.38 -8.80
CA TRP A 136 10.44 20.82 -7.82
C TRP A 136 11.86 20.44 -8.25
N LYS A 137 12.86 21.18 -7.75
CA LYS A 137 14.25 20.73 -7.75
C LYS A 137 14.47 19.81 -6.55
N ASN A 138 15.19 18.71 -6.75
CA ASN A 138 15.48 17.73 -5.70
C ASN A 138 16.72 18.12 -4.90
N LEU A 139 16.68 17.98 -3.57
CA LEU A 139 17.75 18.30 -2.66
C LEU A 139 18.48 17.06 -2.16
N CYS A 140 19.81 17.16 -2.01
CA CYS A 140 20.69 16.06 -1.69
C CYS A 140 20.96 15.98 -0.18
N PHE A 141 20.74 14.83 0.44
CA PHE A 141 21.05 14.56 1.86
C PHE A 141 22.52 14.27 2.11
N SER A 142 23.43 14.88 1.33
CA SER A 142 24.86 14.77 1.48
C SER A 142 25.44 16.17 1.64
N GLY A 143 26.38 16.33 2.59
CA GLY A 143 27.03 17.61 2.80
C GLY A 143 26.23 18.63 3.62
N ASP A 144 26.30 19.91 3.22
CA ASP A 144 25.80 21.02 4.06
C ASP A 144 24.28 21.10 4.15
N TYR A 145 23.55 20.65 3.12
CA TYR A 145 22.09 20.59 3.20
C TYR A 145 21.62 19.62 4.30
N ALA A 146 22.24 18.45 4.40
CA ALA A 146 21.89 17.51 5.47
C ALA A 146 22.15 18.14 6.86
N LYS A 147 23.27 18.88 7.03
CA LYS A 147 23.57 19.62 8.27
C LYS A 147 22.49 20.66 8.57
N HIS A 148 22.07 21.42 7.55
CA HIS A 148 20.99 22.40 7.68
C HIS A 148 19.70 21.76 8.21
N ILE A 149 19.28 20.61 7.68
CA ILE A 149 18.11 19.88 8.19
C ILE A 149 18.33 19.37 9.62
N PHE A 150 19.53 18.91 9.98
CA PHE A 150 19.84 18.48 11.34
C PHE A 150 19.79 19.63 12.35
N GLU A 151 20.30 20.80 11.98
CA GLU A 151 20.24 22.01 12.80
C GLU A 151 18.79 22.48 12.98
N LEU A 152 17.98 22.47 11.90
CA LEU A 152 16.56 22.79 11.96
C LEU A 152 15.79 21.80 12.84
N THR A 153 16.07 20.51 12.71
CA THR A 153 15.51 19.46 13.57
C THR A 153 15.84 19.72 15.04
N THR A 154 17.10 20.06 15.32
CA THR A 154 17.56 20.38 16.67
C THR A 154 16.84 21.62 17.24
N GLU A 155 16.69 22.67 16.41
CA GLU A 155 15.97 23.88 16.81
C GLU A 155 14.50 23.58 17.15
N ILE A 156 13.82 22.78 16.35
CA ILE A 156 12.42 22.36 16.59
C ILE A 156 12.33 21.56 17.90
N CYS A 157 13.21 20.59 18.10
CA CYS A 157 13.22 19.76 19.32
C CYS A 157 13.58 20.56 20.58
N ASP A 158 14.39 21.62 20.46
CA ASP A 158 14.74 22.49 21.59
C ASP A 158 13.67 23.55 21.88
N ARG A 159 12.90 23.95 20.87
CA ARG A 159 11.85 24.97 20.97
C ARG A 159 10.60 24.46 21.68
N TYR A 160 10.11 23.29 21.32
CA TYR A 160 8.86 22.75 21.84
C TYR A 160 9.12 21.78 22.98
N SER A 161 8.52 22.05 24.15
CA SER A 161 8.69 21.22 25.36
C SER A 161 8.11 19.81 25.19
N ARG A 162 7.14 19.64 24.31
CA ARG A 162 6.53 18.36 23.91
C ARG A 162 6.49 18.28 22.39
N VAL A 163 7.16 17.28 21.83
CA VAL A 163 7.08 16.87 20.42
C VAL A 163 6.52 15.46 20.39
N ASP A 164 5.33 15.29 19.78
CA ASP A 164 4.67 13.99 19.69
C ASP A 164 5.29 13.11 18.61
N GLY A 165 5.77 13.73 17.54
CA GLY A 165 6.47 13.06 16.46
C GLY A 165 7.02 14.04 15.43
N LEU A 166 7.87 13.51 14.53
CA LEU A 166 8.34 14.21 13.34
C LEU A 166 7.94 13.44 12.08
N PHE A 167 7.47 14.17 11.09
CA PHE A 167 7.15 13.67 9.76
C PHE A 167 8.09 14.35 8.75
N TYR A 168 9.02 13.60 8.18
CA TYR A 168 9.90 14.10 7.13
C TYR A 168 9.35 13.73 5.77
N ASP A 169 9.24 14.71 4.88
CA ASP A 169 8.66 14.49 3.57
C ASP A 169 9.69 14.54 2.45
N ILE A 170 9.38 13.78 1.38
CA ILE A 170 10.18 13.68 0.15
C ILE A 170 11.59 13.14 0.42
N ILE A 171 11.64 11.93 0.97
CA ILE A 171 12.93 11.28 1.27
C ILE A 171 13.40 10.39 0.11
N TYR A 172 12.52 9.65 -0.57
CA TYR A 172 12.90 8.57 -1.48
C TYR A 172 12.36 8.69 -2.91
N MET A 173 11.78 9.83 -3.28
CA MET A 173 11.19 9.97 -4.63
C MET A 173 12.20 10.04 -5.77
N ASN A 174 13.48 10.21 -5.43
CA ASN A 174 14.49 10.59 -6.40
C ASN A 174 15.43 9.44 -6.72
N ASP A 175 16.03 9.52 -7.87
CA ASP A 175 17.10 8.61 -8.29
C ASP A 175 18.44 8.96 -7.62
N VAL A 176 19.47 8.21 -7.92
CA VAL A 176 20.83 8.40 -7.37
C VAL A 176 21.37 9.81 -7.65
N CYS A 177 22.02 10.42 -6.66
CA CYS A 177 22.66 11.72 -6.81
C CYS A 177 24.13 11.59 -7.14
N TYR A 178 24.56 12.34 -8.17
CA TYR A 178 25.95 12.43 -8.61
C TYR A 178 26.61 13.79 -8.33
N CYS A 179 26.12 14.56 -7.36
CA CYS A 179 26.80 15.80 -6.94
C CYS A 179 28.20 15.51 -6.37
N ASP A 180 29.03 16.54 -6.25
CA ASP A 180 30.44 16.40 -5.80
C ASP A 180 30.56 15.72 -4.44
N ASN A 181 29.64 16.02 -3.50
CA ASN A 181 29.64 15.39 -2.19
C ASN A 181 29.35 13.88 -2.30
N CYS A 182 28.38 13.50 -3.13
CA CYS A 182 28.05 12.08 -3.34
C CYS A 182 29.17 11.34 -4.05
N ARG A 183 29.78 11.92 -5.12
CA ARG A 183 30.93 11.31 -5.82
C ARG A 183 32.12 11.11 -4.87
N LYS A 184 32.46 12.13 -4.08
CA LYS A 184 33.53 12.03 -3.04
C LYS A 184 33.19 10.98 -1.99
N GLY A 185 31.94 10.94 -1.54
CA GLY A 185 31.46 9.97 -0.57
C GLY A 185 31.57 8.53 -1.10
N MET A 186 31.12 8.26 -2.34
CA MET A 186 31.28 6.96 -2.99
C MET A 186 32.74 6.51 -3.01
N LEU A 187 33.64 7.37 -3.50
CA LEU A 187 35.08 7.06 -3.55
C LEU A 187 35.68 6.79 -2.17
N SER A 188 35.28 7.57 -1.15
CA SER A 188 35.77 7.38 0.22
C SER A 188 35.31 6.07 0.86
N GLU A 189 34.20 5.51 0.39
CA GLU A 189 33.66 4.20 0.83
C GLU A 189 34.12 3.04 -0.08
N GLY A 190 35.02 3.28 -1.04
CA GLY A 190 35.51 2.28 -1.97
C GLY A 190 34.53 1.90 -3.08
N LEU A 191 33.51 2.75 -3.31
CA LEU A 191 32.50 2.55 -4.36
C LEU A 191 32.87 3.35 -5.62
N ASN A 192 32.54 2.81 -6.78
CA ASN A 192 32.82 3.44 -8.07
C ASN A 192 31.61 4.25 -8.55
N PRO A 193 31.71 5.61 -8.66
CA PRO A 193 30.59 6.43 -9.17
C PRO A 193 30.12 6.12 -10.59
N ALA A 194 30.96 5.46 -11.41
CA ALA A 194 30.58 5.02 -12.75
C ALA A 194 29.83 3.66 -12.77
N ASN A 195 29.75 2.98 -11.63
CA ASN A 195 28.97 1.75 -11.49
C ASN A 195 27.59 2.06 -10.91
N PRO A 196 26.50 1.84 -11.64
CA PRO A 196 25.15 2.13 -11.15
C PRO A 196 24.76 1.37 -9.86
N ASP A 197 25.29 0.17 -9.64
CA ASP A 197 24.99 -0.61 -8.43
C ASP A 197 25.69 0.01 -7.21
N ASP A 198 26.96 0.43 -7.35
CA ASP A 198 27.68 1.12 -6.31
C ASP A 198 27.04 2.46 -5.96
N ALA A 199 26.58 3.18 -6.98
CA ALA A 199 25.88 4.45 -6.79
C ALA A 199 24.55 4.27 -6.06
N ARG A 200 23.76 3.23 -6.39
CA ARG A 200 22.53 2.87 -5.66
C ARG A 200 22.82 2.47 -4.21
N GLU A 201 23.88 1.69 -3.99
CA GLU A 201 24.29 1.29 -2.63
C GLU A 201 24.72 2.50 -1.78
N TYR A 202 25.48 3.45 -2.34
CA TYR A 202 25.82 4.68 -1.65
C TYR A 202 24.59 5.51 -1.32
N TYR A 203 23.65 5.67 -2.27
CA TYR A 203 22.39 6.38 -2.07
C TYR A 203 21.62 5.76 -0.89
N ARG A 204 21.45 4.44 -0.88
CA ARG A 204 20.80 3.73 0.21
C ARG A 204 21.47 3.98 1.56
N ARG A 205 22.80 3.83 1.65
CA ARG A 205 23.56 4.08 2.89
C ARG A 205 23.44 5.52 3.37
N ASN A 206 23.50 6.47 2.45
CA ASN A 206 23.40 7.89 2.76
C ASN A 206 22.03 8.25 3.35
N HIS A 207 20.95 7.72 2.78
CA HIS A 207 19.59 7.91 3.31
C HIS A 207 19.43 7.29 4.70
N LEU A 208 19.92 6.07 4.92
CA LEU A 208 19.89 5.44 6.24
C LEU A 208 20.67 6.23 7.28
N ARG A 209 21.83 6.83 6.93
CA ARG A 209 22.58 7.73 7.81
C ARG A 209 21.80 8.99 8.14
N PHE A 210 21.17 9.60 7.14
CA PHE A 210 20.33 10.77 7.34
C PHE A 210 19.15 10.47 8.29
N MET A 211 18.40 9.40 8.02
CA MET A 211 17.30 8.97 8.87
C MET A 211 17.73 8.71 10.31
N LYS A 212 18.82 7.97 10.47
CA LYS A 212 19.36 7.68 11.81
C LYS A 212 19.73 8.95 12.54
N HIS A 213 20.37 9.91 11.90
CA HIS A 213 20.79 11.15 12.55
C HIS A 213 19.58 12.00 12.98
N CYS A 214 18.56 12.14 12.14
CA CYS A 214 17.30 12.79 12.52
C CYS A 214 16.63 12.11 13.72
N THR A 215 16.60 10.78 13.71
CA THR A 215 16.05 9.98 14.81
C THR A 215 16.83 10.17 16.11
N ASP A 216 18.17 10.17 16.06
CA ASP A 216 19.03 10.37 17.21
C ASP A 216 18.82 11.77 17.83
N ILE A 217 18.67 12.84 17.01
CA ILE A 217 18.36 14.20 17.48
C ILE A 217 17.02 14.21 18.21
N LEU A 218 15.97 13.66 17.59
CA LEU A 218 14.62 13.62 18.16
C LEU A 218 14.62 12.87 19.50
N HIS A 219 15.11 11.64 19.52
CA HIS A 219 15.02 10.78 20.70
C HIS A 219 15.94 11.20 21.84
N LYS A 220 16.97 12.01 21.58
CA LYS A 220 17.80 12.63 22.63
C LYS A 220 16.97 13.56 23.54
N LYS A 221 15.97 14.25 22.99
CA LYS A 221 15.13 15.22 23.71
C LYS A 221 13.74 14.68 24.01
N HIS A 222 13.18 13.92 23.09
CA HIS A 222 11.81 13.38 23.15
C HIS A 222 11.85 11.86 22.89
N PRO A 223 12.26 11.04 23.85
CA PRO A 223 12.56 9.62 23.66
C PRO A 223 11.36 8.78 23.23
N ASP A 224 10.13 9.22 23.54
CA ASP A 224 8.89 8.53 23.19
C ASP A 224 8.25 9.04 21.89
N ALA A 225 8.77 10.13 21.30
CA ALA A 225 8.22 10.72 20.08
C ALA A 225 8.33 9.76 18.88
N THR A 226 7.33 9.83 18.00
CA THR A 226 7.32 9.03 16.76
C THR A 226 8.11 9.71 15.66
N ILE A 227 8.59 8.95 14.67
CA ILE A 227 9.24 9.49 13.49
C ILE A 227 8.87 8.66 12.26
N PHE A 228 8.53 9.36 11.17
CA PHE A 228 8.24 8.76 9.88
C PHE A 228 8.95 9.55 8.77
N PHE A 229 9.35 8.81 7.71
CA PHE A 229 10.03 9.34 6.53
C PHE A 229 9.20 9.02 5.30
N ASN A 230 8.49 10.00 4.76
CA ASN A 230 7.54 9.84 3.67
C ASN A 230 8.21 9.74 2.28
N SER A 231 7.38 9.40 1.28
CA SER A 231 7.76 9.22 -0.13
C SER A 231 8.67 7.99 -0.35
N GLY A 232 8.18 6.82 0.10
CA GLY A 232 8.84 5.53 -0.05
C GLY A 232 9.17 4.82 1.27
N GLY A 233 8.99 5.47 2.42
CA GLY A 233 9.24 4.84 3.72
C GLY A 233 8.28 3.68 4.06
N ALA A 234 7.12 3.63 3.42
CA ALA A 234 6.16 2.53 3.48
C ALA A 234 6.01 1.79 2.13
N ASP A 235 7.02 1.85 1.25
CA ASP A 235 7.05 1.11 0.00
C ASP A 235 7.36 -0.36 0.26
N ILE A 236 6.46 -1.26 -0.15
CA ILE A 236 6.60 -2.70 0.06
C ILE A 236 7.79 -3.33 -0.68
N TYR A 237 8.33 -2.63 -1.68
CA TYR A 237 9.50 -3.05 -2.46
C TYR A 237 10.83 -2.48 -1.98
N ARG A 238 10.81 -1.67 -0.89
CA ARG A 238 12.01 -1.04 -0.30
C ARG A 238 12.19 -1.40 1.19
N PRO A 239 12.29 -2.69 1.52
CA PRO A 239 12.35 -3.15 2.91
C PRO A 239 13.57 -2.61 3.70
N GLU A 240 14.62 -2.20 3.01
CA GLU A 240 15.83 -1.63 3.61
C GLU A 240 15.57 -0.37 4.44
N TYR A 241 14.50 0.38 4.14
CA TYR A 241 14.16 1.61 4.87
C TYR A 241 13.16 1.39 6.02
N HIS A 242 12.51 0.24 6.10
CA HIS A 242 11.44 0.00 7.06
C HIS A 242 11.90 0.05 8.53
N ASN A 243 13.17 -0.26 8.81
CA ASN A 243 13.69 -0.27 10.17
C ASN A 243 14.09 1.11 10.70
N GLY A 244 14.30 2.09 9.82
CA GLY A 244 14.78 3.43 10.17
C GLY A 244 13.73 4.36 10.80
N GLN A 245 12.50 3.91 10.98
CA GLN A 245 11.36 4.70 11.46
C GLN A 245 10.57 3.97 12.54
N THR A 246 9.75 4.70 13.30
CA THR A 246 9.02 4.13 14.45
C THR A 246 7.70 3.48 14.08
N HIS A 247 7.07 3.93 12.98
CA HIS A 247 5.79 3.49 12.46
C HIS A 247 5.77 3.67 10.95
N PHE A 248 4.67 3.29 10.31
CA PHE A 248 4.47 3.48 8.87
C PHE A 248 3.23 4.32 8.60
N GLU A 249 3.34 5.21 7.61
CA GLU A 249 2.20 5.94 7.04
C GLU A 249 2.08 5.59 5.56
N MET A 250 0.99 4.92 5.20
CA MET A 250 0.76 4.40 3.85
C MET A 250 -0.09 5.39 3.05
N GLU A 251 0.57 6.40 2.50
CA GLU A 251 -0.10 7.43 1.70
C GLU A 251 -0.77 6.86 0.45
N ASP A 252 -2.00 7.29 0.21
CA ASP A 252 -2.79 6.95 -0.94
C ASP A 252 -3.85 8.02 -1.22
N LEU A 253 -4.22 8.21 -2.49
CA LEU A 253 -5.37 9.01 -2.88
C LEU A 253 -6.18 8.18 -3.89
N PRO A 254 -7.07 7.29 -3.42
CA PRO A 254 -7.76 6.33 -4.27
C PRO A 254 -8.53 6.92 -5.45
N THR A 255 -8.94 8.18 -5.36
CA THR A 255 -9.61 8.92 -6.45
C THR A 255 -8.69 9.19 -7.63
N ALA A 256 -7.42 9.55 -7.40
CA ALA A 256 -6.47 9.99 -8.43
C ALA A 256 -5.37 8.96 -8.70
N TRP A 257 -4.81 8.37 -7.66
CA TRP A 257 -3.73 7.39 -7.74
C TRP A 257 -3.82 6.38 -6.58
N GLY A 258 -3.18 5.24 -6.71
CA GLY A 258 -3.22 4.16 -5.71
C GLY A 258 -4.39 3.20 -5.91
N GLY A 259 -5.61 3.69 -5.95
CA GLY A 259 -6.82 2.89 -6.09
C GLY A 259 -7.25 2.16 -4.81
N TYR A 260 -8.43 1.57 -4.85
CA TYR A 260 -9.08 0.99 -3.65
C TYR A 260 -8.54 -0.38 -3.23
N ASP A 261 -7.70 -1.03 -4.04
CA ASP A 261 -7.14 -2.36 -3.76
C ASP A 261 -5.69 -2.33 -3.24
N LYS A 262 -5.09 -1.16 -3.08
CA LYS A 262 -3.69 -1.00 -2.69
C LYS A 262 -3.43 -1.17 -1.18
N MET A 263 -4.42 -0.78 -0.36
CA MET A 263 -4.30 -0.84 1.10
C MET A 263 -4.07 -2.26 1.65
N PRO A 264 -4.84 -3.31 1.26
CA PRO A 264 -4.73 -4.62 1.87
C PRO A 264 -3.33 -5.25 1.81
N PRO A 265 -2.65 -5.34 0.65
CA PRO A 265 -1.30 -5.92 0.58
C PRO A 265 -0.25 -5.08 1.32
N ARG A 266 -0.36 -3.75 1.30
CA ARG A 266 0.55 -2.86 2.04
C ARG A 266 0.42 -3.07 3.54
N ALA A 267 -0.81 -3.11 4.06
CA ALA A 267 -1.09 -3.38 5.47
C ALA A 267 -0.54 -4.75 5.89
N SER A 268 -0.69 -5.78 5.05
CA SER A 268 -0.10 -7.09 5.30
C SER A 268 1.42 -7.05 5.44
N VAL A 269 2.12 -6.36 4.54
CA VAL A 269 3.59 -6.18 4.63
C VAL A 269 3.97 -5.42 5.91
N MET A 270 3.32 -4.27 6.18
CA MET A 270 3.69 -3.41 7.31
C MET A 270 3.45 -4.11 8.66
N SER A 271 2.41 -4.95 8.75
CA SER A 271 2.12 -5.73 9.98
C SER A 271 3.25 -6.70 10.37
N ARG A 272 4.10 -7.14 9.40
CA ARG A 272 5.22 -8.08 9.66
C ARG A 272 6.34 -7.45 10.49
N TYR A 273 6.47 -6.11 10.46
CA TYR A 273 7.53 -5.39 11.17
C TYR A 273 7.23 -5.15 12.66
N LYS A 274 6.09 -5.63 13.18
CA LYS A 274 5.67 -5.43 14.59
C LYS A 274 5.67 -3.96 15.03
N LYS A 275 5.41 -3.06 14.08
CA LYS A 275 5.23 -1.62 14.29
C LYS A 275 3.78 -1.25 14.03
N GLU A 276 3.31 -0.19 14.66
CA GLU A 276 2.02 0.37 14.31
C GLU A 276 2.09 1.02 12.91
N TYR A 277 0.97 1.06 12.23
CA TYR A 277 0.86 1.68 10.90
C TYR A 277 -0.50 2.33 10.74
N LEU A 278 -0.53 3.36 9.90
CA LEU A 278 -1.75 4.02 9.49
C LEU A 278 -1.84 4.09 7.96
N GLY A 279 -3.06 4.13 7.46
CA GLY A 279 -3.35 4.47 6.09
C GLY A 279 -3.63 5.96 5.99
N MET A 280 -3.17 6.58 4.90
CA MET A 280 -3.48 7.96 4.58
C MET A 280 -4.40 7.99 3.37
N THR A 281 -5.41 8.84 3.44
CA THR A 281 -6.23 9.29 2.31
C THR A 281 -6.42 10.80 2.42
N GLY A 282 -7.11 11.41 1.49
CA GLY A 282 -7.36 12.85 1.53
C GLY A 282 -8.79 13.20 1.17
N LYS A 283 -9.23 14.37 1.62
CA LYS A 283 -10.50 14.97 1.17
C LYS A 283 -10.44 15.42 -0.30
N PHE A 284 -9.27 15.41 -0.88
CA PHE A 284 -8.93 15.91 -2.20
C PHE A 284 -9.60 15.12 -3.33
N HIS A 285 -9.77 15.76 -4.47
CA HIS A 285 -10.49 15.19 -5.61
C HIS A 285 -9.55 14.67 -6.71
N THR A 286 -8.67 15.54 -7.23
CA THR A 286 -7.80 15.22 -8.37
C THR A 286 -6.34 15.04 -8.01
N GLU A 287 -5.85 15.70 -6.95
CA GLU A 287 -4.46 15.68 -6.53
C GLU A 287 -4.35 15.93 -5.03
N TRP A 288 -3.27 15.43 -4.41
CA TRP A 288 -2.98 15.69 -3.00
C TRP A 288 -2.72 17.19 -2.77
N GLY A 289 -3.27 17.74 -1.69
CA GLY A 289 -3.11 19.17 -1.35
C GLY A 289 -3.95 20.13 -2.20
N GLU A 290 -4.89 19.64 -3.00
CA GLU A 290 -5.76 20.45 -3.86
C GLU A 290 -6.67 21.36 -3.04
N PHE A 291 -6.67 22.67 -3.35
CA PHE A 291 -7.61 23.62 -2.75
C PHE A 291 -8.99 23.50 -3.38
N GLY A 292 -10.03 23.45 -2.53
CA GLY A 292 -11.43 23.45 -2.98
C GLY A 292 -11.94 22.14 -3.57
N GLY A 293 -11.11 21.10 -3.66
CA GLY A 293 -11.54 19.75 -4.03
C GLY A 293 -12.18 19.05 -2.83
N TYR A 294 -13.31 18.37 -3.04
CA TYR A 294 -14.02 17.63 -2.00
C TYR A 294 -14.36 16.22 -2.46
N LYS A 295 -14.11 15.29 -1.59
CA LYS A 295 -14.57 13.91 -1.71
C LYS A 295 -15.92 13.76 -0.99
N ASN A 296 -16.77 12.86 -1.48
CA ASN A 296 -18.00 12.51 -0.80
C ASN A 296 -17.71 12.01 0.64
N PRO A 297 -18.40 12.46 1.69
CA PRO A 297 -18.22 12.00 3.07
C PRO A 297 -18.34 10.48 3.25
N GLU A 298 -19.25 9.82 2.52
CA GLU A 298 -19.38 8.35 2.55
C GLU A 298 -18.17 7.66 1.92
N ALA A 299 -17.51 8.27 0.93
CA ALA A 299 -16.25 7.77 0.38
C ALA A 299 -15.13 7.82 1.42
N LEU A 300 -14.98 8.94 2.14
CA LEU A 300 -14.02 9.05 3.25
C LEU A 300 -14.30 8.04 4.36
N LYS A 301 -15.57 7.82 4.69
CA LYS A 301 -16.01 6.82 5.66
C LYS A 301 -15.61 5.41 5.21
N TYR A 302 -15.88 5.05 3.95
CA TYR A 302 -15.49 3.75 3.39
C TYR A 302 -13.96 3.56 3.47
N GLU A 303 -13.19 4.56 3.07
CA GLU A 303 -11.72 4.52 3.08
C GLU A 303 -11.16 4.35 4.50
N ALA A 304 -11.66 5.11 5.47
CA ALA A 304 -11.24 5.00 6.87
C ALA A 304 -11.57 3.63 7.48
N LEU A 305 -12.77 3.10 7.21
CA LEU A 305 -13.17 1.78 7.70
C LEU A 305 -12.43 0.64 7.00
N LEU A 306 -12.09 0.79 5.70
CA LEU A 306 -11.24 -0.15 5.00
C LEU A 306 -9.82 -0.21 5.61
N MET A 307 -9.23 0.92 5.97
CA MET A 307 -7.95 0.97 6.69
C MET A 307 -8.02 0.20 8.00
N ALA A 308 -9.02 0.49 8.82
CA ALA A 308 -9.23 -0.16 10.12
C ALA A 308 -9.46 -1.68 10.01
N MET A 309 -10.22 -2.12 9.02
CA MET A 309 -10.44 -3.53 8.69
C MET A 309 -9.14 -4.29 8.46
N TYR A 310 -8.13 -3.63 7.88
CA TYR A 310 -6.79 -4.20 7.64
C TYR A 310 -5.78 -3.86 8.75
N GLY A 311 -6.25 -3.38 9.90
CA GLY A 311 -5.43 -3.12 11.08
C GLY A 311 -4.67 -1.79 11.05
N ALA A 312 -4.82 -0.99 9.99
CA ALA A 312 -4.23 0.34 9.89
C ALA A 312 -5.06 1.36 10.67
N LYS A 313 -4.40 2.29 11.37
CA LYS A 313 -5.02 3.51 11.87
C LYS A 313 -5.24 4.46 10.70
N CYS A 314 -5.93 5.59 10.92
CA CYS A 314 -6.38 6.44 9.81
C CYS A 314 -5.77 7.83 9.88
N SER A 315 -5.38 8.36 8.72
CA SER A 315 -5.05 9.76 8.49
C SER A 315 -5.83 10.27 7.28
N ILE A 316 -6.49 11.42 7.42
CA ILE A 316 -7.17 12.09 6.31
C ILE A 316 -6.44 13.40 6.03
N GLY A 317 -5.96 13.56 4.78
CA GLY A 317 -5.33 14.77 4.31
C GLY A 317 -6.35 15.91 4.15
N ASP A 318 -6.00 17.08 4.67
CA ASP A 318 -6.70 18.36 4.49
C ASP A 318 -5.69 19.44 4.11
N GLN A 319 -6.18 20.54 3.57
CA GLN A 319 -5.40 21.69 3.17
C GLN A 319 -5.81 22.91 4.01
N LEU A 320 -4.92 23.42 4.87
CA LEU A 320 -5.17 24.63 5.63
C LEU A 320 -5.18 25.86 4.71
N LEU A 321 -6.16 26.71 4.85
CA LEU A 321 -6.18 27.98 4.11
C LEU A 321 -5.01 28.88 4.55
N PRO A 322 -4.39 29.65 3.65
CA PRO A 322 -3.17 30.42 3.95
C PRO A 322 -3.28 31.36 5.16
N GLY A 323 -4.48 31.92 5.42
CA GLY A 323 -4.74 32.72 6.61
C GLY A 323 -4.72 31.95 7.94
N GLY A 324 -4.56 30.63 7.92
CA GLY A 324 -4.58 29.78 9.12
C GLY A 324 -5.98 29.39 9.60
N VAL A 325 -6.98 29.48 8.72
CA VAL A 325 -8.40 29.19 9.04
C VAL A 325 -8.74 27.79 8.51
N PRO A 326 -9.19 26.86 9.39
CA PRO A 326 -9.71 25.55 8.95
C PRO A 326 -11.01 25.69 8.15
N ASP A 327 -11.18 24.84 7.14
CA ASP A 327 -12.44 24.73 6.43
C ASP A 327 -13.42 23.82 7.18
N MET A 328 -14.43 24.39 7.82
CA MET A 328 -15.41 23.66 8.64
C MET A 328 -16.22 22.64 7.83
N GLU A 329 -16.44 22.83 6.54
CA GLU A 329 -17.16 21.84 5.71
C GLU A 329 -16.29 20.58 5.52
N THR A 330 -14.98 20.73 5.37
CA THR A 330 -14.04 19.61 5.39
C THR A 330 -14.12 18.82 6.70
N TYR A 331 -14.11 19.51 7.86
CA TYR A 331 -14.17 18.82 9.16
C TYR A 331 -15.51 18.16 9.44
N LYS A 332 -16.62 18.66 8.90
CA LYS A 332 -17.90 17.93 8.91
C LYS A 332 -17.81 16.62 8.13
N CYS A 333 -17.19 16.65 6.93
CA CYS A 333 -16.98 15.43 6.13
C CYS A 333 -16.08 14.41 6.85
N ILE A 334 -14.94 14.86 7.41
CA ILE A 334 -14.02 14.02 8.20
C ILE A 334 -14.76 13.43 9.42
N GLY A 335 -15.59 14.22 10.08
CA GLY A 335 -16.38 13.81 11.23
C GLY A 335 -17.35 12.66 10.93
N VAL A 336 -17.89 12.56 9.71
CA VAL A 336 -18.72 11.40 9.29
C VAL A 336 -17.88 10.12 9.35
N ALA A 337 -16.67 10.14 8.79
CA ALA A 337 -15.77 8.99 8.78
C ALA A 337 -15.29 8.63 10.20
N TYR A 338 -14.80 9.61 10.95
CA TYR A 338 -14.14 9.36 12.22
C TYR A 338 -15.08 9.04 13.37
N ARG A 339 -16.32 9.55 13.37
CA ARG A 339 -17.35 9.09 14.32
C ARG A 339 -17.80 7.65 14.06
N ALA A 340 -17.83 7.22 12.79
CA ALA A 340 -18.10 5.82 12.46
C ALA A 340 -16.94 4.91 12.90
N LEU A 341 -15.68 5.33 12.64
CA LEU A 341 -14.49 4.60 13.03
C LEU A 341 -14.38 4.45 14.56
N GLU A 342 -14.58 5.53 15.32
CA GLU A 342 -14.51 5.52 16.79
C GLU A 342 -15.39 4.43 17.41
N LYS A 343 -16.60 4.26 16.90
CA LYS A 343 -17.52 3.21 17.36
C LYS A 343 -17.00 1.79 17.12
N LEU A 344 -16.12 1.59 16.13
CA LEU A 344 -15.59 0.29 15.71
C LEU A 344 -14.19 -0.01 16.25
N GLU A 345 -13.49 0.97 16.82
CA GLU A 345 -12.13 0.80 17.37
C GLU A 345 -11.96 -0.45 18.26
N PRO A 346 -12.89 -0.80 19.16
CA PRO A 346 -12.74 -1.97 20.02
C PRO A 346 -12.68 -3.31 19.27
N TRP A 347 -13.19 -3.37 18.04
CA TRP A 347 -13.19 -4.57 17.20
C TRP A 347 -12.08 -4.58 16.15
N CYS A 348 -11.39 -3.43 15.96
CA CYS A 348 -10.31 -3.30 15.01
C CYS A 348 -8.92 -3.51 15.63
N TRP A 349 -8.73 -3.09 16.91
CA TRP A 349 -7.42 -3.12 17.57
C TRP A 349 -7.48 -3.53 19.05
N PRO A 350 -6.50 -4.33 19.53
CA PRO A 350 -5.58 -5.13 18.70
C PRO A 350 -6.29 -6.32 18.06
N ALA A 351 -5.86 -6.75 16.88
CA ALA A 351 -6.40 -7.91 16.21
C ALA A 351 -5.29 -8.66 15.44
N ARG A 352 -5.47 -9.97 15.25
CA ARG A 352 -4.57 -10.83 14.50
C ARG A 352 -5.27 -11.35 13.24
N SER A 353 -4.53 -11.51 12.17
CA SER A 353 -5.01 -12.15 10.94
C SER A 353 -5.31 -13.62 11.18
N THR A 354 -6.32 -14.14 10.49
CA THR A 354 -6.65 -15.58 10.46
C THR A 354 -6.35 -16.20 9.09
N ALA A 355 -5.69 -15.47 8.20
CA ALA A 355 -5.43 -15.93 6.83
C ALA A 355 -4.59 -17.20 6.81
N GLY A 356 -5.11 -18.24 6.15
CA GLY A 356 -4.39 -19.49 5.91
C GLY A 356 -3.63 -19.52 4.58
N LEU A 357 -3.61 -18.42 3.81
CA LEU A 357 -2.93 -18.27 2.54
C LEU A 357 -1.79 -17.29 2.64
N GLY A 358 -0.56 -17.75 2.36
CA GLY A 358 0.62 -16.92 2.22
C GLY A 358 0.88 -16.55 0.76
N VAL A 359 1.25 -15.30 0.47
CA VAL A 359 1.62 -14.85 -0.86
C VAL A 359 3.01 -14.22 -0.85
N TYR A 360 3.86 -14.59 -1.80
CA TYR A 360 5.16 -13.96 -1.98
C TYR A 360 5.05 -12.74 -2.89
N LEU A 361 5.93 -11.75 -2.69
CA LEU A 361 6.08 -10.66 -3.63
C LEU A 361 7.07 -11.07 -4.73
N SER A 362 6.69 -10.82 -5.99
CA SER A 362 7.55 -11.11 -7.14
C SER A 362 8.58 -10.02 -7.42
N GLY A 363 8.41 -8.84 -6.82
CA GLY A 363 9.14 -7.63 -7.20
C GLY A 363 8.64 -6.98 -8.49
N ASN A 364 7.64 -7.58 -9.15
CA ASN A 364 6.94 -7.03 -10.30
C ASN A 364 5.55 -6.54 -9.87
N ALA A 365 5.36 -5.23 -9.81
CA ALA A 365 4.13 -4.63 -9.32
C ALA A 365 2.88 -5.12 -10.07
N ALA A 366 2.95 -5.35 -11.39
CA ALA A 366 1.80 -5.82 -12.15
C ALA A 366 1.38 -7.24 -11.76
N SER A 367 2.35 -8.14 -11.54
CA SER A 367 2.08 -9.52 -11.08
C SER A 367 1.52 -9.52 -9.65
N ASP A 368 2.11 -8.74 -8.75
CA ASP A 368 1.69 -8.68 -7.36
C ASP A 368 0.29 -8.06 -7.22
N GLU A 369 0.04 -6.93 -7.88
CA GLU A 369 -1.28 -6.28 -7.88
C GLU A 369 -2.35 -7.15 -8.53
N GLY A 370 -2.02 -7.88 -9.61
CA GLY A 370 -2.94 -8.81 -10.26
C GLY A 370 -3.34 -9.96 -9.35
N LEU A 371 -2.38 -10.56 -8.64
CA LEU A 371 -2.65 -11.60 -7.63
C LEU A 371 -3.53 -11.06 -6.50
N HIS A 372 -3.14 -9.95 -5.89
CA HIS A 372 -3.87 -9.39 -4.76
C HIS A 372 -5.32 -9.06 -5.16
N ARG A 373 -5.52 -8.46 -6.33
CA ARG A 373 -6.85 -8.16 -6.85
C ARG A 373 -7.69 -9.41 -7.06
N MET A 374 -7.14 -10.48 -7.65
CA MET A 374 -7.86 -11.75 -7.81
C MET A 374 -8.33 -12.32 -6.46
N LEU A 375 -7.47 -12.29 -5.44
CA LEU A 375 -7.81 -12.79 -4.10
C LEU A 375 -8.88 -11.94 -3.41
N LEU A 376 -8.73 -10.61 -3.46
CA LEU A 376 -9.72 -9.68 -2.90
C LEU A 376 -11.09 -9.84 -3.55
N GLU A 377 -11.14 -9.98 -4.88
CA GLU A 377 -12.40 -10.19 -5.62
C GLU A 377 -13.04 -11.56 -5.36
N ARG A 378 -12.30 -12.52 -4.83
CA ARG A 378 -12.77 -13.84 -4.42
C ARG A 378 -12.96 -13.97 -2.91
N HIS A 379 -12.82 -12.88 -2.16
CA HIS A 379 -12.96 -12.84 -0.70
C HIS A 379 -12.04 -13.84 0.01
N ILE A 380 -10.83 -14.03 -0.52
CA ILE A 380 -9.81 -14.89 0.06
C ILE A 380 -8.81 -14.02 0.82
N ASP A 381 -8.79 -14.15 2.14
CA ASP A 381 -7.79 -13.50 2.97
C ASP A 381 -6.41 -14.09 2.71
N PHE A 382 -5.41 -13.23 2.71
CA PHE A 382 -4.01 -13.59 2.53
C PHE A 382 -3.09 -12.74 3.42
N GLU A 383 -1.90 -13.26 3.65
CA GLU A 383 -0.78 -12.49 4.21
C GLU A 383 0.42 -12.55 3.28
N VAL A 384 1.13 -11.42 3.18
CA VAL A 384 2.39 -11.40 2.45
C VAL A 384 3.46 -12.10 3.27
N VAL A 385 4.18 -13.01 2.64
CA VAL A 385 5.30 -13.74 3.23
C VAL A 385 6.59 -13.02 2.87
N LEU A 386 7.31 -12.54 3.87
CA LEU A 386 8.66 -12.01 3.70
C LEU A 386 9.69 -13.13 3.86
N PRO A 387 10.84 -13.06 3.17
CA PRO A 387 11.90 -14.05 3.33
C PRO A 387 12.28 -14.23 4.82
N GLY A 388 12.26 -15.48 5.29
CA GLY A 388 12.53 -15.81 6.68
C GLY A 388 11.33 -15.83 7.63
N ASP A 389 10.14 -15.42 7.20
CA ASP A 389 8.92 -15.55 8.01
C ASP A 389 8.56 -17.00 8.28
N SER A 390 7.94 -17.32 9.42
CA SER A 390 7.38 -18.66 9.67
C SER A 390 6.31 -19.00 8.65
N LEU A 391 6.38 -20.17 8.05
CA LEU A 391 5.35 -20.72 7.16
C LEU A 391 4.28 -21.53 7.90
N GLU A 392 4.47 -21.81 9.17
CA GLU A 392 3.57 -22.62 10.02
C GLU A 392 2.10 -22.14 10.02
N PRO A 393 1.80 -20.83 10.04
CA PRO A 393 0.42 -20.37 10.03
C PRO A 393 -0.34 -20.66 8.73
N PHE A 394 0.37 -20.95 7.64
CA PHE A 394 -0.24 -21.07 6.32
C PHE A 394 -0.60 -22.52 6.00
N LYS A 395 -1.68 -22.69 5.25
CA LYS A 395 -2.12 -23.95 4.64
C LYS A 395 -1.73 -24.02 3.16
N ALA A 396 -1.55 -22.86 2.52
CA ALA A 396 -1.15 -22.75 1.12
C ALA A 396 -0.25 -21.54 0.90
N LEU A 397 0.59 -21.60 -0.15
CA LEU A 397 1.43 -20.52 -0.64
C LEU A 397 1.14 -20.24 -2.10
N ILE A 398 1.22 -18.95 -2.50
CA ILE A 398 1.21 -18.54 -3.91
C ILE A 398 2.48 -17.76 -4.23
N LEU A 399 3.17 -18.14 -5.31
CA LEU A 399 4.32 -17.43 -5.86
C LEU A 399 4.00 -16.92 -7.26
N PRO A 400 3.73 -15.58 -7.43
CA PRO A 400 3.26 -15.03 -8.69
C PRO A 400 4.37 -14.84 -9.73
N ASP A 401 4.13 -15.33 -10.92
CA ASP A 401 4.74 -15.08 -12.23
C ASP A 401 6.28 -15.12 -12.33
N CYS A 402 7.02 -14.50 -11.42
CA CYS A 402 8.47 -14.35 -11.53
C CYS A 402 9.21 -14.30 -10.17
N VAL A 403 8.64 -14.91 -9.14
CA VAL A 403 9.27 -14.95 -7.81
C VAL A 403 10.61 -15.69 -7.86
N THR A 404 11.65 -14.99 -7.42
CA THR A 404 12.98 -15.57 -7.22
C THR A 404 13.31 -15.53 -5.74
N VAL A 405 13.73 -16.64 -5.19
CA VAL A 405 14.07 -16.81 -3.77
C VAL A 405 15.44 -17.46 -3.59
N SER A 406 16.03 -17.33 -2.42
CA SER A 406 17.30 -17.97 -2.08
C SER A 406 17.16 -19.50 -2.03
N ALA A 407 18.28 -20.20 -2.13
CA ALA A 407 18.30 -21.66 -1.99
C ALA A 407 17.76 -22.11 -0.61
N GLU A 408 18.02 -21.34 0.44
CA GLU A 408 17.48 -21.60 1.77
C GLU A 408 15.96 -21.50 1.80
N GLU A 409 15.40 -20.45 1.18
CA GLU A 409 13.95 -20.28 1.09
C GLU A 409 13.29 -21.38 0.26
N VAL A 410 13.94 -21.85 -0.83
CA VAL A 410 13.47 -23.02 -1.59
C VAL A 410 13.37 -24.27 -0.69
N GLN A 411 14.36 -24.49 0.18
CA GLN A 411 14.31 -25.64 1.11
C GLN A 411 13.16 -25.49 2.12
N ARG A 412 12.89 -24.27 2.59
CA ARG A 412 11.77 -24.02 3.50
C ARG A 412 10.42 -24.28 2.82
N ILE A 413 10.23 -23.80 1.58
CA ILE A 413 9.02 -24.08 0.78
C ILE A 413 8.88 -25.57 0.49
N ARG A 414 9.99 -26.27 0.20
CA ARG A 414 9.99 -27.73 0.00
C ARG A 414 9.53 -28.45 1.27
N ALA A 415 10.11 -28.15 2.42
CA ALA A 415 9.71 -28.74 3.70
C ALA A 415 8.24 -28.46 4.01
N PHE A 416 7.75 -27.27 3.70
CA PHE A 416 6.34 -26.92 3.84
C PHE A 416 5.43 -27.81 2.98
N THR A 417 5.79 -28.04 1.70
CA THR A 417 4.99 -28.89 0.80
C THR A 417 5.06 -30.38 1.18
N GLU A 418 6.20 -30.85 1.66
CA GLU A 418 6.40 -32.22 2.17
C GLU A 418 5.60 -32.48 3.46
N ALA A 419 5.41 -31.44 4.30
CA ALA A 419 4.55 -31.47 5.47
C ALA A 419 3.05 -31.39 5.16
N GLY A 420 2.66 -31.32 3.88
CA GLY A 420 1.27 -31.30 3.43
C GLY A 420 0.75 -29.92 3.05
N GLY A 421 1.55 -28.86 3.17
CA GLY A 421 1.21 -27.52 2.72
C GLY A 421 1.02 -27.45 1.19
N ALA A 422 0.08 -26.63 0.72
CA ALA A 422 -0.20 -26.51 -0.70
C ALA A 422 0.63 -25.39 -1.35
N LEU A 423 0.98 -25.56 -2.64
CA LEU A 423 1.75 -24.59 -3.40
C LEU A 423 1.15 -24.37 -4.79
N LEU A 424 0.86 -23.11 -5.10
CA LEU A 424 0.55 -22.66 -6.46
C LEU A 424 1.62 -21.67 -6.90
N PHE A 425 2.25 -21.90 -8.04
CA PHE A 425 3.22 -20.96 -8.60
C PHE A 425 3.00 -20.81 -10.11
N THR A 426 3.37 -19.65 -10.65
CA THR A 426 3.04 -19.32 -12.03
C THR A 426 4.25 -18.78 -12.79
N GLY A 427 4.20 -18.89 -14.13
CA GLY A 427 5.24 -18.34 -14.99
C GLY A 427 6.64 -18.83 -14.64
N LYS A 428 7.57 -17.91 -14.45
CA LYS A 428 8.99 -18.16 -14.15
C LYS A 428 9.30 -18.37 -12.66
N SER A 429 8.28 -18.31 -11.79
CA SER A 429 8.51 -18.52 -10.36
C SER A 429 9.15 -19.89 -10.10
N LEU A 430 10.11 -19.94 -9.18
CA LEU A 430 10.85 -21.17 -8.81
C LEU A 430 11.51 -21.89 -9.99
N ILE A 431 11.87 -21.17 -11.05
CA ILE A 431 12.71 -21.70 -12.14
C ILE A 431 14.08 -21.05 -12.04
N ALA A 432 15.11 -21.86 -11.88
CA ALA A 432 16.50 -21.40 -11.87
C ALA A 432 17.39 -22.41 -12.62
N ASN A 433 18.42 -21.91 -13.31
CA ASN A 433 19.37 -22.74 -14.07
C ASN A 433 18.69 -23.70 -15.06
N GLY A 434 17.57 -23.29 -15.65
CA GLY A 434 16.84 -24.11 -16.62
C GLY A 434 16.05 -25.27 -16.03
N ALA A 435 15.73 -25.25 -14.72
CA ALA A 435 14.97 -26.30 -14.04
C ALA A 435 14.02 -25.75 -12.98
N PHE A 436 12.94 -26.49 -12.73
CA PHE A 436 12.08 -26.24 -11.56
C PHE A 436 12.84 -26.52 -10.27
N GLN A 437 12.82 -25.59 -9.33
CA GLN A 437 13.39 -25.79 -7.99
C GLN A 437 12.47 -26.64 -7.09
N ILE A 438 11.19 -26.68 -7.38
CA ILE A 438 10.18 -27.56 -6.78
C ILE A 438 9.41 -28.21 -7.93
N ASP A 439 9.37 -29.53 -7.93
CA ASP A 439 8.83 -30.33 -9.02
C ASP A 439 7.29 -30.36 -9.02
N PRO A 440 6.62 -29.79 -10.05
CA PRO A 440 5.16 -29.85 -10.19
C PRO A 440 4.69 -31.12 -10.91
N GLY A 441 5.55 -32.10 -11.18
CA GLY A 441 5.30 -33.27 -12.02
C GLY A 441 5.61 -33.03 -13.50
N ALA A 442 6.53 -32.12 -13.78
CA ALA A 442 6.98 -31.75 -15.12
C ALA A 442 8.43 -31.26 -15.10
N GLU A 443 9.11 -31.39 -16.24
CA GLU A 443 10.44 -30.79 -16.48
C GLU A 443 10.27 -29.49 -17.27
N PHE A 444 11.01 -28.45 -16.88
CA PHE A 444 11.09 -27.21 -17.64
C PHE A 444 11.85 -27.44 -18.96
N VAL A 445 11.29 -26.97 -20.06
CA VAL A 445 11.88 -27.13 -21.41
C VAL A 445 12.41 -25.81 -21.96
N GLY A 446 11.73 -24.70 -21.67
CA GLY A 446 12.18 -23.39 -22.15
C GLY A 446 11.06 -22.40 -22.43
N GLU A 447 11.43 -21.34 -23.13
CA GLU A 447 10.52 -20.27 -23.55
C GLU A 447 9.57 -20.72 -24.66
N ALA A 448 8.43 -20.05 -24.79
CA ALA A 448 7.48 -20.27 -25.88
C ALA A 448 8.06 -19.93 -27.25
N ALA A 449 7.50 -20.54 -28.30
CA ALA A 449 7.87 -20.23 -29.68
C ALA A 449 7.16 -18.98 -30.20
N TYR A 450 6.01 -18.66 -29.65
CA TYR A 450 5.12 -17.57 -30.06
C TYR A 450 5.00 -16.52 -28.98
N ARG A 451 4.59 -15.28 -29.33
CA ARG A 451 4.42 -14.17 -28.40
C ARG A 451 3.16 -14.31 -27.56
N GLN A 452 2.14 -15.00 -28.09
CA GLN A 452 0.85 -15.24 -27.46
C GLN A 452 0.35 -16.63 -27.81
N ASP A 453 -0.48 -17.18 -26.97
CA ASP A 453 -1.12 -18.48 -27.15
C ASP A 453 -2.54 -18.49 -26.56
N TYR A 454 -3.12 -19.67 -26.42
CA TYR A 454 -4.46 -19.86 -25.93
C TYR A 454 -4.48 -20.91 -24.83
N PHE A 455 -5.16 -20.59 -23.74
CA PHE A 455 -5.37 -21.46 -22.59
C PHE A 455 -6.69 -22.20 -22.74
N ARG A 456 -6.71 -23.51 -22.63
CA ARG A 456 -7.91 -24.33 -22.56
C ARG A 456 -7.99 -25.04 -21.21
N PRO A 457 -9.02 -24.72 -20.36
CA PRO A 457 -9.22 -25.44 -19.11
C PRO A 457 -9.56 -26.90 -19.36
N GLY A 458 -8.98 -27.81 -18.58
CA GLY A 458 -9.37 -29.22 -18.53
C GLY A 458 -10.58 -29.44 -17.61
N GLU A 459 -11.09 -30.68 -17.59
CA GLU A 459 -12.29 -31.03 -16.82
C GLU A 459 -12.18 -30.76 -15.30
N ARG A 460 -10.97 -30.93 -14.73
CA ARG A 460 -10.71 -30.69 -13.29
C ARG A 460 -10.81 -29.22 -12.86
N ILE A 461 -10.56 -28.31 -13.78
CA ILE A 461 -10.63 -26.86 -13.56
C ILE A 461 -11.62 -26.21 -14.51
N ARG A 462 -12.73 -26.88 -14.77
CA ARG A 462 -13.80 -26.38 -15.64
C ARG A 462 -14.33 -25.04 -15.12
N LEU A 463 -14.40 -24.06 -16.02
CA LEU A 463 -14.84 -22.70 -15.70
C LEU A 463 -16.36 -22.56 -15.85
N PRO A 464 -16.97 -21.57 -15.22
CA PRO A 464 -18.41 -21.28 -15.41
C PRO A 464 -18.79 -21.01 -16.88
N TYR A 465 -17.85 -20.47 -17.66
CA TYR A 465 -17.96 -20.24 -19.10
C TYR A 465 -16.54 -20.20 -19.72
N GLY A 466 -16.44 -20.19 -21.08
CA GLY A 466 -15.14 -20.05 -21.76
C GLY A 466 -14.26 -21.28 -21.67
N ASN A 467 -14.84 -22.50 -21.77
CA ASN A 467 -14.10 -23.76 -21.71
C ASN A 467 -13.53 -24.20 -23.09
N ALA A 468 -13.62 -23.35 -24.13
CA ALA A 468 -12.84 -23.44 -25.36
C ALA A 468 -11.48 -22.71 -25.17
N PRO A 469 -10.49 -22.89 -26.06
CA PRO A 469 -9.25 -22.13 -25.98
C PRO A 469 -9.50 -20.62 -26.00
N PHE A 470 -9.10 -19.90 -24.95
CA PHE A 470 -9.19 -18.44 -24.86
C PHE A 470 -7.81 -17.81 -24.87
N ILE A 471 -7.73 -16.62 -25.41
CA ILE A 471 -6.46 -15.90 -25.64
C ILE A 471 -5.73 -15.59 -24.33
N CYS A 472 -4.44 -15.94 -24.30
CA CYS A 472 -3.44 -15.38 -23.40
C CYS A 472 -2.55 -14.44 -24.21
N TYR A 473 -2.51 -13.18 -23.81
CA TYR A 473 -1.80 -12.12 -24.55
C TYR A 473 -0.28 -12.20 -24.42
N ARG A 474 0.24 -13.13 -23.63
CA ARG A 474 1.61 -13.61 -23.55
C ARG A 474 1.59 -15.12 -23.44
N SER A 475 2.54 -15.79 -24.07
CA SER A 475 2.59 -17.24 -24.08
C SER A 475 3.05 -17.81 -22.75
N GLY A 476 2.56 -19.03 -22.48
CA GLY A 476 3.05 -19.88 -21.39
C GLY A 476 4.41 -20.46 -21.70
N LEU A 477 5.15 -20.79 -20.65
CA LEU A 477 6.44 -21.49 -20.73
C LEU A 477 6.25 -22.94 -21.16
N LYS A 478 7.25 -23.51 -21.81
CA LYS A 478 7.24 -24.93 -22.21
C LYS A 478 7.71 -25.84 -21.10
N SER A 479 6.97 -26.92 -20.90
CA SER A 479 7.37 -28.02 -20.01
C SER A 479 7.02 -29.37 -20.63
N ARG A 480 7.65 -30.41 -20.14
CA ARG A 480 7.34 -31.80 -20.47
C ARG A 480 6.82 -32.50 -19.20
N VAL A 481 5.58 -32.98 -19.26
CA VAL A 481 4.98 -33.70 -18.14
C VAL A 481 5.75 -35.00 -17.88
N THR A 482 6.03 -35.30 -16.61
CA THR A 482 6.65 -36.55 -16.16
C THR A 482 5.61 -37.46 -15.52
N ASP A 483 5.14 -37.14 -14.34
CA ASP A 483 4.09 -37.85 -13.60
C ASP A 483 2.97 -36.94 -13.07
N GLY A 484 2.98 -35.66 -13.47
CA GLY A 484 1.95 -34.69 -13.12
C GLY A 484 0.65 -34.86 -13.92
N GLU A 485 -0.46 -34.46 -13.31
CA GLU A 485 -1.77 -34.38 -13.95
C GLU A 485 -1.89 -33.08 -14.75
N ILE A 486 -2.26 -33.16 -16.04
CA ILE A 486 -2.53 -31.98 -16.87
C ILE A 486 -3.88 -31.38 -16.47
N LEU A 487 -3.87 -30.15 -15.97
CA LEU A 487 -5.07 -29.42 -15.62
C LEU A 487 -5.59 -28.52 -16.74
N ALA A 488 -4.70 -28.05 -17.61
CA ALA A 488 -5.04 -27.18 -18.75
C ALA A 488 -4.04 -27.36 -19.88
N GLU A 489 -4.51 -27.10 -21.10
CA GLU A 489 -3.75 -27.25 -22.34
C GLU A 489 -3.43 -25.88 -22.95
N ILE A 490 -2.30 -25.81 -23.70
CA ILE A 490 -1.98 -24.69 -24.59
C ILE A 490 -2.40 -25.03 -26.01
N TYR A 491 -2.99 -24.05 -26.69
CA TYR A 491 -3.19 -24.08 -28.14
C TYR A 491 -2.35 -22.96 -28.76
N GLU A 492 -1.38 -23.33 -29.61
CA GLU A 492 -0.50 -22.39 -30.27
C GLU A 492 -1.19 -21.69 -31.45
N PRO A 493 -0.85 -20.42 -31.76
CA PRO A 493 -1.33 -19.78 -32.98
C PRO A 493 -0.69 -20.38 -34.21
N TRP A 494 -1.27 -20.15 -35.39
CA TRP A 494 -0.67 -20.57 -36.65
C TRP A 494 0.66 -19.86 -36.95
N PHE A 495 0.76 -18.59 -36.54
CA PHE A 495 1.95 -17.74 -36.66
C PHE A 495 1.82 -16.52 -35.76
N ASP A 496 2.96 -15.88 -35.45
CA ASP A 496 2.92 -14.57 -34.81
C ASP A 496 2.49 -13.48 -35.77
N ARG A 497 1.63 -12.57 -35.31
CA ARG A 497 1.20 -11.43 -36.10
C ARG A 497 2.37 -10.48 -36.34
N THR A 498 2.62 -10.19 -37.64
CA THR A 498 3.58 -9.22 -38.12
C THR A 498 2.96 -8.39 -39.25
N TYR A 499 3.67 -7.37 -39.79
CA TYR A 499 3.20 -6.63 -40.94
C TYR A 499 3.04 -7.52 -42.20
N GLY A 500 3.87 -8.54 -42.37
CA GLY A 500 3.81 -9.48 -43.50
C GLY A 500 2.93 -10.71 -43.27
N ALA A 501 2.54 -10.98 -42.05
CA ALA A 501 1.75 -12.15 -41.69
C ALA A 501 0.69 -11.76 -40.63
N TYR A 502 -0.56 -11.68 -41.01
CA TYR A 502 -1.65 -11.32 -40.13
C TYR A 502 -2.95 -12.00 -40.52
N CYS A 503 -3.87 -12.09 -39.55
CA CYS A 503 -5.22 -12.57 -39.76
C CYS A 503 -6.16 -11.72 -38.93
N SER A 504 -7.30 -11.30 -39.52
CA SER A 504 -8.30 -10.47 -38.85
C SER A 504 -7.74 -9.18 -38.22
N HIS A 505 -8.46 -8.64 -37.21
CA HIS A 505 -8.16 -7.32 -36.61
C HIS A 505 -7.09 -7.35 -35.54
N ARG A 506 -6.90 -8.45 -34.80
CA ARG A 506 -5.99 -8.44 -33.67
C ARG A 506 -5.01 -9.61 -33.59
N ASN A 507 -5.46 -10.82 -33.32
CA ASN A 507 -4.60 -11.98 -33.09
C ASN A 507 -4.82 -13.07 -34.14
N THR A 508 -3.81 -13.91 -34.32
CA THR A 508 -3.87 -15.07 -35.19
C THR A 508 -4.67 -16.18 -34.47
N PRO A 509 -5.58 -16.90 -35.16
CA PRO A 509 -6.33 -18.01 -34.56
C PRO A 509 -5.41 -19.14 -34.12
N TYR A 510 -5.87 -19.93 -33.16
CA TYR A 510 -5.17 -21.12 -32.69
C TYR A 510 -5.29 -22.31 -33.67
N ARG A 511 -4.35 -23.21 -33.59
CA ARG A 511 -4.37 -24.49 -34.30
C ARG A 511 -5.44 -25.42 -33.73
N SER A 512 -5.85 -26.41 -34.52
CA SER A 512 -6.88 -27.38 -34.09
C SER A 512 -6.43 -28.33 -32.98
N GLU A 513 -5.12 -28.50 -32.81
CA GLU A 513 -4.51 -29.46 -31.88
C GLU A 513 -3.82 -28.72 -30.72
N ALA A 514 -3.89 -29.34 -29.53
CA ALA A 514 -3.16 -28.86 -28.37
C ALA A 514 -1.64 -28.98 -28.60
N ALA A 515 -0.89 -28.02 -28.05
CA ALA A 515 0.55 -28.10 -27.98
C ALA A 515 1.02 -29.29 -27.08
N PRO A 516 2.23 -29.82 -27.30
CA PRO A 516 2.73 -30.94 -26.50
C PRO A 516 3.13 -30.53 -25.06
N HIS A 517 3.00 -29.27 -24.71
CA HIS A 517 3.27 -28.71 -23.38
C HIS A 517 2.00 -28.12 -22.78
N PRO A 518 1.74 -28.40 -21.50
CA PRO A 518 0.50 -28.01 -20.84
C PRO A 518 0.52 -26.54 -20.39
N ALA A 519 -0.67 -25.96 -20.21
CA ALA A 519 -0.86 -24.65 -19.57
C ALA A 519 -0.81 -24.73 -18.03
N ALA A 520 -1.20 -25.86 -17.45
CA ALA A 520 -1.15 -26.09 -16.02
C ALA A 520 -0.94 -27.58 -15.70
N VAL A 521 -0.14 -27.87 -14.68
CA VAL A 521 0.19 -29.22 -14.20
C VAL A 521 0.06 -29.27 -12.69
N LYS A 522 -0.44 -30.38 -12.17
CA LYS A 522 -0.59 -30.68 -10.76
C LYS A 522 0.11 -31.97 -10.36
N ARG A 523 0.89 -31.93 -9.29
CA ARG A 523 1.42 -33.10 -8.61
C ARG A 523 1.14 -33.00 -7.12
N ASN A 524 0.38 -33.91 -6.56
CA ASN A 524 -0.04 -33.88 -5.16
C ASN A 524 -0.73 -32.54 -4.79
N ASN A 525 -0.14 -31.79 -3.88
CA ASN A 525 -0.57 -30.47 -3.40
C ASN A 525 0.16 -29.29 -4.10
N ILE A 526 0.85 -29.53 -5.20
CA ILE A 526 1.64 -28.54 -5.95
C ILE A 526 0.99 -28.34 -7.32
N ILE A 527 0.76 -27.07 -7.70
CA ILE A 527 0.29 -26.68 -9.04
C ILE A 527 1.24 -25.64 -9.63
N TRP A 528 1.65 -25.85 -10.87
CA TRP A 528 2.29 -24.84 -11.69
C TRP A 528 1.41 -24.46 -12.86
N MET A 529 1.27 -23.15 -13.14
CA MET A 529 0.63 -22.62 -14.33
C MET A 529 1.68 -21.90 -15.18
N SER A 530 1.75 -22.21 -16.46
CA SER A 530 2.85 -21.80 -17.35
C SER A 530 2.88 -20.31 -17.69
N HIS A 531 1.72 -19.63 -17.62
CA HIS A 531 1.57 -18.23 -18.00
C HIS A 531 1.88 -17.27 -16.85
N PRO A 532 2.32 -16.02 -17.15
CA PRO A 532 2.39 -14.93 -16.16
C PRO A 532 0.96 -14.36 -15.94
N ILE A 533 0.09 -15.21 -15.39
CA ILE A 533 -1.36 -15.03 -15.39
C ILE A 533 -1.81 -13.85 -14.51
N PHE A 534 -1.07 -13.54 -13.47
CA PHE A 534 -1.38 -12.43 -12.58
C PHE A 534 -1.08 -11.09 -13.24
N GLY A 535 0.09 -10.93 -13.87
CA GLY A 535 0.43 -9.76 -14.67
C GLY A 535 -0.54 -9.56 -15.83
N LEU A 536 -0.96 -10.65 -16.48
CA LEU A 536 -1.99 -10.61 -17.53
C LEU A 536 -3.34 -10.14 -16.99
N TYR A 537 -3.70 -10.55 -15.76
CA TYR A 537 -4.94 -10.07 -15.13
C TYR A 537 -4.90 -8.57 -14.83
N LYS A 538 -3.79 -8.08 -14.32
CA LYS A 538 -3.60 -6.64 -14.08
C LYS A 538 -3.72 -5.82 -15.36
N GLU A 539 -3.15 -6.33 -16.46
CA GLU A 539 -3.08 -5.61 -17.73
C GLU A 539 -4.41 -5.66 -18.53
N TYR A 540 -5.07 -6.82 -18.57
CA TYR A 540 -6.22 -7.05 -19.46
C TYR A 540 -7.55 -7.20 -18.71
N GLY A 541 -7.56 -7.47 -17.42
CA GLY A 541 -8.76 -7.60 -16.60
C GLY A 541 -9.69 -8.77 -16.99
N ALA A 542 -9.19 -9.78 -17.72
CA ALA A 542 -10.02 -10.86 -18.21
C ALA A 542 -10.49 -11.77 -17.08
N GLN A 543 -11.79 -11.84 -16.83
CA GLN A 543 -12.37 -12.66 -15.77
C GLN A 543 -11.94 -14.14 -15.86
N LEU A 544 -11.75 -14.68 -17.06
CA LEU A 544 -11.32 -16.07 -17.26
C LEU A 544 -9.97 -16.38 -16.61
N PHE A 545 -9.05 -15.44 -16.52
CA PHE A 545 -7.77 -15.63 -15.81
C PHE A 545 -8.02 -15.86 -14.31
N LYS A 546 -8.85 -15.01 -13.70
CA LYS A 546 -9.25 -15.16 -12.30
C LYS A 546 -9.97 -16.49 -12.03
N GLU A 547 -10.91 -16.87 -12.91
CA GLU A 547 -11.64 -18.14 -12.78
C GLU A 547 -10.70 -19.35 -12.89
N ALA A 548 -9.72 -19.32 -13.81
CA ALA A 548 -8.75 -20.40 -13.99
C ALA A 548 -7.84 -20.56 -12.75
N VAL A 549 -7.32 -19.45 -12.21
CA VAL A 549 -6.51 -19.46 -10.97
C VAL A 549 -7.34 -19.97 -9.79
N TYR A 550 -8.57 -19.48 -9.63
CA TYR A 550 -9.43 -19.88 -8.53
C TYR A 550 -9.81 -21.37 -8.62
N ALA A 551 -10.15 -21.85 -9.81
CA ALA A 551 -10.44 -23.27 -10.01
C ALA A 551 -9.23 -24.17 -9.69
N ALA A 552 -8.03 -23.77 -10.11
CA ALA A 552 -6.80 -24.47 -9.78
C ALA A 552 -6.50 -24.45 -8.27
N LEU A 553 -6.60 -23.28 -7.63
CA LEU A 553 -6.36 -23.11 -6.20
C LEU A 553 -7.31 -23.98 -5.36
N ASN A 554 -8.58 -24.05 -5.73
CA ASN A 554 -9.59 -24.84 -5.01
C ASN A 554 -9.31 -26.37 -5.01
N LEU A 555 -8.44 -26.87 -5.90
CA LEU A 555 -8.02 -28.28 -5.86
C LEU A 555 -7.06 -28.60 -4.70
N ILE A 556 -6.39 -27.58 -4.16
CA ILE A 556 -5.34 -27.74 -3.16
C ILE A 556 -5.53 -26.89 -1.90
N TYR A 557 -6.42 -25.92 -1.91
CA TYR A 557 -6.67 -25.01 -0.79
C TYR A 557 -8.15 -24.68 -0.64
N ARG A 558 -8.60 -24.60 0.62
CA ARG A 558 -9.93 -24.09 0.97
C ARG A 558 -9.78 -22.87 1.88
N PRO A 559 -10.39 -21.72 1.51
CA PRO A 559 -10.38 -20.53 2.37
C PRO A 559 -11.00 -20.82 3.75
N VAL A 560 -10.52 -20.12 4.76
CA VAL A 560 -11.02 -20.23 6.15
C VAL A 560 -12.51 -19.85 6.24
N TYR A 561 -12.95 -18.95 5.38
CA TYR A 561 -14.36 -18.56 5.30
C TYR A 561 -14.80 -18.36 3.84
N THR A 562 -16.11 -18.36 3.66
CA THR A 562 -16.79 -18.01 2.41
C THR A 562 -17.92 -17.03 2.69
N VAL A 563 -18.08 -16.04 1.80
CA VAL A 563 -19.11 -15.00 1.88
C VAL A 563 -19.77 -14.85 0.52
N GLN A 564 -21.09 -14.75 0.49
CA GLN A 564 -21.85 -14.55 -0.75
C GLN A 564 -22.02 -13.07 -1.05
N LEU A 565 -20.95 -12.42 -1.50
CA LEU A 565 -20.93 -11.01 -1.89
C LEU A 565 -20.37 -10.82 -3.31
N PRO A 566 -20.70 -9.71 -3.99
CA PRO A 566 -20.10 -9.37 -5.28
C PRO A 566 -18.59 -9.17 -5.18
N SER A 567 -17.88 -9.37 -6.28
CA SER A 567 -16.42 -9.21 -6.37
C SER A 567 -15.90 -7.80 -5.99
N GLY A 568 -16.77 -6.80 -6.01
CA GLY A 568 -16.42 -5.45 -5.51
C GLY A 568 -16.40 -5.32 -3.99
N ALA A 569 -16.97 -6.28 -3.24
CA ALA A 569 -16.90 -6.27 -1.79
C ALA A 569 -15.48 -6.64 -1.29
N ARG A 570 -15.16 -6.19 -0.08
CA ARG A 570 -13.94 -6.55 0.64
C ARG A 570 -14.33 -7.20 1.96
N THR A 571 -13.65 -8.28 2.29
CA THR A 571 -13.93 -9.04 3.51
C THR A 571 -12.61 -9.35 4.22
N ARG A 572 -12.64 -9.47 5.53
CA ARG A 572 -11.50 -9.91 6.35
C ARG A 572 -12.00 -10.55 7.63
N LEU A 573 -11.41 -11.68 8.00
CA LEU A 573 -11.63 -12.31 9.29
C LEU A 573 -10.42 -12.06 10.19
N THR A 574 -10.66 -11.48 11.36
CA THR A 574 -9.62 -11.25 12.39
C THR A 574 -9.97 -11.99 13.69
N CYS A 575 -8.97 -12.20 14.51
CA CYS A 575 -9.13 -12.78 15.84
C CYS A 575 -8.58 -11.82 16.92
N GLN A 576 -9.31 -11.70 18.02
CA GLN A 576 -8.89 -11.03 19.26
C GLN A 576 -8.85 -12.07 20.39
N PRO A 577 -7.75 -12.85 20.48
CA PRO A 577 -7.69 -14.01 21.38
C PRO A 577 -7.92 -13.65 22.84
N GLU A 578 -7.43 -12.50 23.28
CA GLU A 578 -7.54 -12.01 24.64
C GLU A 578 -9.00 -11.71 25.04
N LEU A 579 -9.88 -11.58 24.05
CA LEU A 579 -11.32 -11.35 24.22
C LEU A 579 -12.17 -12.56 23.79
N ASN A 580 -11.53 -13.66 23.41
CA ASN A 580 -12.19 -14.87 22.91
C ASN A 580 -13.22 -14.58 21.81
N ARG A 581 -12.80 -13.77 20.80
CA ARG A 581 -13.69 -13.44 19.69
C ARG A 581 -12.97 -13.37 18.35
N TYR A 582 -13.71 -13.77 17.31
CA TYR A 582 -13.42 -13.41 15.93
C TYR A 582 -14.25 -12.18 15.52
N VAL A 583 -13.76 -11.44 14.55
CA VAL A 583 -14.51 -10.34 13.92
C VAL A 583 -14.44 -10.52 12.40
N LEU A 584 -15.60 -10.75 11.77
CA LEU A 584 -15.72 -10.71 10.32
C LEU A 584 -16.06 -9.29 9.90
N HIS A 585 -15.16 -8.67 9.18
CA HIS A 585 -15.34 -7.35 8.57
C HIS A 585 -15.82 -7.52 7.14
N THR A 586 -16.83 -6.75 6.74
CA THR A 586 -17.32 -6.69 5.36
C THR A 586 -17.49 -5.23 4.95
N ALA A 587 -17.02 -4.88 3.75
CA ALA A 587 -17.12 -3.54 3.19
C ALA A 587 -17.54 -3.63 1.72
N TYR A 588 -18.44 -2.74 1.29
CA TYR A 588 -18.87 -2.68 -0.11
C TYR A 588 -19.06 -1.25 -0.59
N ALA A 589 -18.42 -0.96 -1.70
CA ALA A 589 -18.63 0.24 -2.49
C ALA A 589 -18.39 -0.08 -3.96
N VAL A 590 -18.90 0.77 -4.85
CA VAL A 590 -18.73 0.62 -6.31
C VAL A 590 -17.92 1.80 -6.84
N PRO A 591 -16.59 1.66 -6.95
CA PRO A 591 -15.76 2.69 -7.59
C PRO A 591 -16.15 2.84 -9.06
N MET A 592 -16.43 4.07 -9.48
CA MET A 592 -16.77 4.40 -10.86
C MET A 592 -15.76 5.36 -11.46
N GLN A 593 -15.27 5.02 -12.66
CA GLN A 593 -14.45 5.97 -13.43
C GLN A 593 -15.33 7.12 -13.91
N ARG A 594 -14.95 8.36 -13.58
CA ARG A 594 -15.65 9.58 -14.00
C ARG A 594 -14.61 10.62 -14.40
N GLY A 595 -14.51 10.89 -15.71
CA GLY A 595 -13.39 11.70 -16.21
C GLY A 595 -12.04 11.02 -15.97
N CYS A 596 -11.09 11.75 -15.38
CA CYS A 596 -9.75 11.24 -15.06
C CYS A 596 -9.64 10.59 -13.68
N ILE A 597 -10.72 10.55 -12.89
CA ILE A 597 -10.71 10.10 -11.50
C ILE A 597 -11.66 8.91 -11.27
N THR A 598 -11.44 8.21 -10.16
CA THR A 598 -12.33 7.15 -9.67
C THR A 598 -13.10 7.67 -8.46
N VAL A 599 -14.43 7.66 -8.52
CA VAL A 599 -15.29 8.18 -7.45
C VAL A 599 -16.09 7.07 -6.78
N LEU A 600 -16.35 7.25 -5.49
CA LEU A 600 -17.39 6.54 -4.74
C LEU A 600 -18.51 7.55 -4.47
N GLU A 601 -19.69 7.32 -5.02
CA GLU A 601 -20.85 8.19 -4.83
C GLU A 601 -21.97 7.46 -4.13
N ASP A 602 -22.33 6.29 -4.64
CA ASP A 602 -23.38 5.48 -4.07
C ASP A 602 -22.82 4.36 -3.21
N MET A 603 -23.48 4.11 -2.06
CA MET A 603 -23.21 2.98 -1.19
C MET A 603 -24.39 2.02 -1.29
N PRO A 604 -24.33 1.03 -2.23
CA PRO A 604 -25.41 0.07 -2.41
C PRO A 604 -25.67 -0.72 -1.14
N GLU A 605 -26.95 -1.03 -0.93
CA GLU A 605 -27.43 -1.83 0.18
C GLU A 605 -27.53 -3.30 -0.21
N PHE A 606 -27.00 -4.20 0.63
CA PHE A 606 -27.23 -5.63 0.56
C PHE A 606 -28.05 -6.08 1.74
N ARG A 607 -29.10 -6.85 1.46
CA ARG A 607 -29.93 -7.50 2.47
C ARG A 607 -29.73 -8.98 2.41
N SER A 608 -29.32 -9.53 3.53
CA SER A 608 -29.13 -10.96 3.77
C SER A 608 -28.16 -11.65 2.80
N PHE A 609 -26.99 -11.98 3.29
CA PHE A 609 -26.02 -12.81 2.58
C PHE A 609 -25.40 -13.85 3.50
N ASP A 610 -25.15 -15.03 2.94
CA ASP A 610 -24.66 -16.17 3.71
C ASP A 610 -23.17 -16.10 3.94
N VAL A 611 -22.78 -16.52 5.15
CA VAL A 611 -21.41 -16.66 5.63
C VAL A 611 -21.21 -18.07 6.17
N SER A 612 -20.08 -18.68 5.82
CA SER A 612 -19.62 -19.93 6.41
C SER A 612 -18.14 -19.78 6.80
N ILE A 613 -17.80 -20.13 8.05
CA ILE A 613 -16.44 -19.99 8.61
C ILE A 613 -16.02 -21.32 9.23
N ASP A 614 -14.81 -21.76 8.88
CA ASP A 614 -14.17 -22.92 9.51
C ASP A 614 -13.31 -22.42 10.69
N ILE A 615 -13.73 -22.70 11.92
CA ILE A 615 -13.04 -22.32 13.18
C ILE A 615 -12.94 -23.53 14.10
N ASP A 616 -11.80 -23.66 14.75
CA ASP A 616 -11.54 -24.73 15.72
C ASP A 616 -11.65 -24.15 17.13
N VAL A 617 -12.87 -24.22 17.69
CA VAL A 617 -13.21 -23.75 19.03
C VAL A 617 -14.15 -24.75 19.69
N THR A 618 -14.18 -24.78 21.04
CA THR A 618 -15.06 -25.71 21.77
C THR A 618 -16.54 -25.39 21.50
N SER A 619 -16.91 -24.11 21.55
CA SER A 619 -18.27 -23.68 21.20
C SER A 619 -18.29 -22.22 20.75
N VAL A 620 -19.29 -21.87 19.93
CA VAL A 620 -19.66 -20.49 19.63
C VAL A 620 -20.74 -20.05 20.60
N THR A 621 -20.52 -18.95 21.30
CA THR A 621 -21.41 -18.45 22.34
C THR A 621 -22.30 -17.30 21.91
N GLY A 622 -21.99 -16.68 20.76
CA GLY A 622 -22.79 -15.61 20.20
C GLY A 622 -22.26 -15.09 18.88
N VAL A 623 -23.18 -14.69 17.99
CA VAL A 623 -22.87 -13.99 16.74
C VAL A 623 -23.71 -12.72 16.74
N ARG A 624 -23.07 -11.56 16.57
CA ARG A 624 -23.74 -10.25 16.68
C ARG A 624 -23.22 -9.24 15.67
N THR A 625 -24.09 -8.34 15.23
CA THR A 625 -23.63 -7.14 14.50
C THR A 625 -22.85 -6.21 15.41
N VAL A 626 -21.92 -5.44 14.89
CA VAL A 626 -21.24 -4.38 15.63
C VAL A 626 -21.26 -3.08 14.80
N PRO A 627 -21.44 -1.92 15.45
CA PRO A 627 -21.41 -1.68 16.91
C PRO A 627 -22.74 -1.92 17.66
N ASP A 628 -23.84 -2.23 16.96
CA ASP A 628 -25.20 -2.22 17.55
C ASP A 628 -25.49 -3.45 18.44
N LEU A 629 -24.67 -4.50 18.35
CA LEU A 629 -24.75 -5.74 19.14
C LEU A 629 -26.07 -6.53 18.99
N GLU A 630 -26.69 -6.45 17.82
CA GLU A 630 -27.88 -7.23 17.50
C GLU A 630 -27.53 -8.70 17.25
N ASN A 631 -28.24 -9.63 17.88
CA ASN A 631 -28.00 -11.06 17.74
C ASN A 631 -28.36 -11.56 16.35
N ILE A 632 -27.50 -12.41 15.80
CA ILE A 632 -27.70 -13.10 14.52
C ILE A 632 -27.90 -14.60 14.80
N PRO A 633 -28.99 -15.22 14.27
CA PRO A 633 -29.15 -16.67 14.32
C PRO A 633 -28.00 -17.38 13.61
N TYR A 634 -27.49 -18.46 14.21
CA TYR A 634 -26.37 -19.22 13.64
C TYR A 634 -26.51 -20.72 13.92
N SER A 635 -25.74 -21.52 13.18
CA SER A 635 -25.47 -22.92 13.49
C SER A 635 -23.96 -23.15 13.56
N TYR A 636 -23.51 -23.96 14.52
CA TYR A 636 -22.13 -24.38 14.64
C TYR A 636 -22.05 -25.88 14.80
N GLU A 637 -21.52 -26.58 13.80
CA GLU A 637 -21.45 -28.03 13.74
C GLU A 637 -20.13 -28.45 13.09
N ASN A 638 -19.44 -29.42 13.67
CA ASN A 638 -18.21 -30.01 13.12
C ASN A 638 -17.13 -28.96 12.76
N GLY A 639 -16.94 -27.93 13.60
CA GLY A 639 -15.98 -26.86 13.37
C GLY A 639 -16.43 -25.83 12.32
N ARG A 640 -17.65 -25.92 11.84
CA ARG A 640 -18.21 -25.00 10.84
C ARG A 640 -19.33 -24.14 11.38
N LEU A 641 -19.09 -22.85 11.42
CA LEU A 641 -20.07 -21.82 11.76
C LEU A 641 -20.77 -21.32 10.49
N LYS A 642 -22.12 -21.24 10.54
CA LYS A 642 -22.93 -20.67 9.45
C LYS A 642 -23.93 -19.68 10.00
N PHE A 643 -24.09 -18.55 9.32
CA PHE A 643 -25.08 -17.51 9.61
C PHE A 643 -25.33 -16.65 8.36
N ALA A 644 -26.39 -15.86 8.40
CA ALA A 644 -26.67 -14.84 7.40
C ALA A 644 -26.49 -13.46 8.00
N VAL A 645 -25.67 -12.61 7.38
CA VAL A 645 -25.54 -11.21 7.76
C VAL A 645 -26.79 -10.46 7.27
N PRO A 646 -27.52 -9.77 8.16
CA PRO A 646 -28.82 -9.21 7.80
C PRO A 646 -28.74 -8.01 6.86
N TYR A 647 -27.66 -7.25 6.94
CA TYR A 647 -27.52 -5.97 6.25
C TYR A 647 -26.07 -5.57 6.06
N LEU A 648 -25.77 -4.96 4.92
CA LEU A 648 -24.50 -4.30 4.62
C LEU A 648 -24.76 -3.05 3.78
N GLN A 649 -24.33 -1.90 4.27
CA GLN A 649 -24.20 -0.66 3.48
C GLN A 649 -22.90 0.03 3.89
N CYS A 650 -22.05 0.29 2.93
CA CYS A 650 -20.69 0.78 3.14
C CYS A 650 -19.83 -0.22 3.91
N TYR A 651 -20.17 -0.53 5.16
CA TYR A 651 -19.41 -1.41 6.06
C TYR A 651 -20.31 -2.05 7.11
N GLN A 652 -20.03 -3.32 7.43
CA GLN A 652 -20.62 -4.05 8.53
C GLN A 652 -19.60 -5.02 9.12
N ALA A 653 -19.42 -5.00 10.43
CA ALA A 653 -18.64 -6.03 11.12
C ALA A 653 -19.55 -6.95 11.96
N ILE A 654 -19.10 -8.19 12.12
CA ILE A 654 -19.80 -9.24 12.87
C ILE A 654 -18.86 -9.78 13.93
N GLU A 655 -19.25 -9.67 15.19
CA GLU A 655 -18.57 -10.26 16.34
C GLU A 655 -19.01 -11.71 16.51
N ILE A 656 -18.06 -12.61 16.70
CA ILE A 656 -18.28 -14.04 16.91
C ILE A 656 -17.55 -14.42 18.19
N ASN A 657 -18.30 -14.63 19.26
CA ASN A 657 -17.75 -15.01 20.57
C ASN A 657 -17.67 -16.53 20.70
N PHE A 658 -16.59 -17.00 21.34
CA PHE A 658 -16.34 -18.43 21.47
C PHE A 658 -15.76 -18.79 22.85
N THR A 659 -15.73 -20.09 23.14
CA THR A 659 -14.96 -20.69 24.23
C THR A 659 -13.86 -21.56 23.63
N VAL A 660 -12.67 -21.54 24.25
CA VAL A 660 -11.50 -22.35 23.88
C VAL A 660 -11.64 -23.77 24.41
#